data_a628b81f2d16e51b97096963f2180290
#
_entry.id   a628b81f2d16e51b97096963f2180290
#
_cell.length_a   1.000
_cell.length_b   1.000
_cell.length_c   1.000
_cell.angle_alpha   90.00
_cell.angle_beta   90.00
_cell.angle_gamma   90.00
#
_symmetry.space_group_name_H-M   'P 1'
#
loop_
_entity.id
_entity.type
_entity.pdbx_description
1 polymer ?
#
loop_
_entity_poly.entity_id
_entity_poly.type
_entity_poly.pdbx_seq_one_letter_code
_entity_poly.pdbx_strand_id
1 'polypeptide(L)'
;SKSLPALLKEIEGLSARQRDSLQITPEVERYLDRVQDIESIQRRKEWFMEQIEQGHRSLNLLSAPLYPYQQEGAMHLAFGRRAMLADDMGLGKTVQAIAASSLLNQLRDIQRVLVVCPASLKHQWAREIRRFTSFTTNVVEGNLQVRRALYQNPAFFTLINYELVVRDEDELRRLRPDLIILDEAQRIKNWRTKTADAVKRLRSPYAFVLTGTPLENRLDELYSIFQFIDPTILGPLWRFNQRFFQVERRASGSFKVLGYKNVDKLRREISPYSLRRVRDEVLKDLPDRIDNNYFVGMTDPQWKAYEEFRTTVARLIAAARRRPLTPKEHKILLGALVKMRLICNALALHDPDLSPQDREKTSPKLQELADILDDEVASNGHKAILFSQWTNMLHLTYPLLQRLNLGHVTLSGDVPTPKRGALIERFFEDDKCKVFLSTDAGGVGLNLQAASLVINLDLPWNPAVLDQRIARAHRHGQPHTVNVINLVAKGTIEERMLDTLAAKRDVFAGVFGSEEAPGEITFHDTGQSLMQKIDDLLGAPPPAEVRLDLAPRAAPETKAAPPPTLRAFADRLVGHFPGRILLVRRAPQLPGAPADGNVLVVVDRAPAELRPQIEKLLAEYFGPDSGVDIPGLHLMEQESYRTLLALTGGALEQTDPKAEKEFYRAPSMPAPAAAREVDTRRLQKAREGLDTANKRLQLARVVLQGGFPEEILRPIHQGLGWALTAHLALVKERDPGPELPASRLVQAELVESKRLDAGLAGRLAYVRELTTPPAADEEETPPPSIETAESLIETVQDLVNKGYELVAEAGL
;
A
#
# COMPACT_ATOMS: atom_id res chain seq x y z
N SER A 1 -11.19 16.59 -45.66
CA SER A 1 -9.76 16.68 -45.37
C SER A 1 -9.01 15.60 -46.15
N LYS A 2 -8.03 16.00 -46.99
CA LYS A 2 -7.19 15.06 -47.69
C LYS A 2 -6.48 14.17 -46.69
N SER A 3 -6.36 12.88 -46.97
CA SER A 3 -5.60 11.96 -46.12
C SER A 3 -4.13 12.37 -46.06
N LEU A 4 -3.44 12.19 -44.99
CA LEU A 4 -2.03 12.55 -44.81
C LEU A 4 -1.11 11.93 -45.90
N PRO A 5 -1.30 10.67 -46.36
CA PRO A 5 -0.56 10.14 -47.49
C PRO A 5 -0.71 10.95 -48.79
N ALA A 6 -1.90 11.53 -49.02
CA ALA A 6 -2.10 12.43 -50.17
C ALA A 6 -1.36 13.75 -49.99
N LEU A 7 -1.29 14.28 -48.79
CA LEU A 7 -0.55 15.51 -48.46
C LEU A 7 0.97 15.31 -48.63
N LEU A 8 1.49 14.16 -48.18
CA LEU A 8 2.90 13.78 -48.35
C LEU A 8 3.29 13.65 -49.83
N LYS A 9 2.46 12.98 -50.62
CA LYS A 9 2.64 12.92 -52.05
C LYS A 9 2.63 14.30 -52.74
N GLU A 10 1.76 15.20 -52.25
CA GLU A 10 1.76 16.59 -52.75
C GLU A 10 3.06 17.32 -52.34
N ILE A 11 3.54 17.14 -51.12
CA ILE A 11 4.81 17.72 -50.64
C ILE A 11 6.03 17.14 -51.41
N GLU A 12 6.03 15.84 -51.67
CA GLU A 12 7.06 15.19 -52.47
C GLU A 12 7.08 15.67 -53.93
N GLY A 13 5.92 16.04 -54.47
CA GLY A 13 5.76 16.60 -55.81
C GLY A 13 6.16 18.09 -55.95
N LEU A 14 6.42 18.78 -54.84
CA LEU A 14 6.85 20.18 -54.87
C LEU A 14 8.28 20.35 -55.37
N SER A 15 8.54 21.42 -56.13
CA SER A 15 9.89 21.80 -56.52
C SER A 15 10.78 22.15 -55.33
N ALA A 16 12.09 22.06 -55.45
CA ALA A 16 13.05 22.38 -54.39
C ALA A 16 12.78 23.78 -53.77
N ARG A 17 12.52 24.79 -54.60
CA ARG A 17 12.16 26.14 -54.14
C ARG A 17 10.87 26.21 -53.34
N GLN A 18 9.89 25.40 -53.63
CA GLN A 18 8.62 25.34 -52.91
C GLN A 18 8.78 24.58 -51.62
N ARG A 19 9.62 23.55 -51.53
CA ARG A 19 9.96 22.82 -50.29
C ARG A 19 10.73 23.70 -49.32
N ASP A 20 11.68 24.50 -49.78
CA ASP A 20 12.44 25.42 -48.97
C ASP A 20 11.58 26.55 -48.37
N SER A 21 10.44 26.85 -48.96
CA SER A 21 9.48 27.83 -48.42
C SER A 21 8.42 27.23 -47.51
N LEU A 22 8.41 25.90 -47.36
CA LEU A 22 7.43 25.18 -46.53
C LEU A 22 7.94 25.16 -45.07
N GLN A 23 7.32 25.95 -44.23
CA GLN A 23 7.55 25.85 -42.77
C GLN A 23 6.68 24.73 -42.17
N ILE A 24 7.29 23.59 -41.91
CA ILE A 24 6.66 22.49 -41.20
C ILE A 24 6.87 22.73 -39.70
N THR A 25 5.79 22.81 -38.94
CA THR A 25 5.91 22.94 -37.47
C THR A 25 6.49 21.65 -36.89
N PRO A 26 7.27 21.73 -35.79
CA PRO A 26 7.83 20.54 -35.11
C PRO A 26 6.78 19.50 -34.68
N GLU A 27 5.53 19.89 -34.55
CA GLU A 27 4.40 18.99 -34.21
C GLU A 27 3.98 18.17 -35.45
N VAL A 28 4.01 18.76 -36.64
CA VAL A 28 3.72 18.09 -37.90
C VAL A 28 4.87 17.14 -38.25
N GLU A 29 6.12 17.56 -38.11
CA GLU A 29 7.29 16.66 -38.31
C GLU A 29 7.18 15.43 -37.41
N ARG A 30 6.96 15.63 -36.12
CA ARG A 30 6.76 14.51 -35.17
C ARG A 30 5.58 13.61 -35.54
N TYR A 31 4.53 14.17 -36.11
CA TYR A 31 3.39 13.40 -36.57
C TYR A 31 3.74 12.59 -37.81
N LEU A 32 4.48 13.16 -38.73
CA LEU A 32 4.97 12.49 -39.93
C LEU A 32 5.94 11.35 -39.62
N ASP A 33 6.91 11.60 -38.74
CA ASP A 33 7.84 10.60 -38.24
C ASP A 33 7.09 9.40 -37.64
N ARG A 34 6.04 9.69 -36.86
CA ARG A 34 5.21 8.66 -36.26
C ARG A 34 4.45 7.82 -37.26
N VAL A 35 3.86 8.45 -38.29
CA VAL A 35 3.15 7.72 -39.35
C VAL A 35 4.12 6.85 -40.12
N GLN A 36 5.30 7.36 -40.46
CA GLN A 36 6.35 6.59 -41.13
C GLN A 36 6.86 5.44 -40.27
N ASP A 37 6.99 5.66 -38.96
CA ASP A 37 7.35 4.59 -38.02
C ASP A 37 6.32 3.47 -38.00
N ILE A 38 5.03 3.80 -37.92
CA ILE A 38 3.94 2.80 -37.93
C ILE A 38 3.94 2.01 -39.24
N GLU A 39 4.06 2.68 -40.40
CA GLU A 39 4.14 1.99 -41.68
C GLU A 39 5.40 1.12 -41.80
N SER A 40 6.52 1.59 -41.27
CA SER A 40 7.77 0.83 -41.26
C SER A 40 7.69 -0.41 -40.34
N ILE A 41 6.95 -0.33 -39.25
CA ILE A 41 6.66 -1.45 -38.34
C ILE A 41 5.84 -2.50 -39.10
N GLN A 42 4.76 -2.06 -39.76
CA GLN A 42 3.88 -2.95 -40.51
C GLN A 42 4.62 -3.68 -41.64
N ARG A 43 5.37 -2.95 -42.45
CA ARG A 43 6.17 -3.53 -43.55
C ARG A 43 7.21 -4.55 -43.08
N ARG A 44 7.86 -4.27 -41.93
CA ARG A 44 8.85 -5.22 -41.35
C ARG A 44 8.18 -6.46 -40.79
N LYS A 45 6.98 -6.33 -40.23
CA LYS A 45 6.19 -7.47 -39.75
C LYS A 45 5.75 -8.34 -40.93
N GLU A 46 5.22 -7.73 -41.98
CA GLU A 46 4.80 -8.42 -43.22
C GLU A 46 5.97 -9.17 -43.86
N TRP A 47 7.10 -8.50 -44.04
CA TRP A 47 8.31 -9.15 -44.56
C TRP A 47 8.74 -10.33 -43.71
N PHE A 48 8.69 -10.21 -42.39
CA PHE A 48 9.07 -11.30 -41.49
C PHE A 48 8.10 -12.49 -41.62
N MET A 49 6.81 -12.23 -41.75
CA MET A 49 5.80 -13.26 -41.97
C MET A 49 6.01 -13.99 -43.31
N GLU A 50 6.30 -13.26 -44.39
CA GLU A 50 6.66 -13.85 -45.67
C GLU A 50 7.89 -14.78 -45.57
N GLN A 51 8.92 -14.38 -44.79
CA GLN A 51 10.10 -15.23 -44.56
C GLN A 51 9.77 -16.53 -43.78
N ILE A 52 8.76 -16.48 -42.92
CA ILE A 52 8.26 -17.68 -42.21
C ILE A 52 7.49 -18.57 -43.15
N GLU A 53 6.58 -18.03 -43.97
CA GLU A 53 5.80 -18.78 -44.95
C GLU A 53 6.69 -19.45 -46.00
N GLN A 54 7.80 -18.80 -46.38
CA GLN A 54 8.79 -19.35 -47.28
C GLN A 54 9.73 -20.37 -46.63
N GLY A 55 9.58 -20.62 -45.34
CA GLY A 55 10.41 -21.56 -44.57
C GLY A 55 11.83 -21.06 -44.27
N HIS A 56 12.16 -19.82 -44.60
CA HIS A 56 13.46 -19.21 -44.30
C HIS A 56 13.68 -18.84 -42.87
N ARG A 57 12.60 -18.67 -42.12
CA ARG A 57 12.62 -18.37 -40.69
C ARG A 57 11.59 -19.18 -39.92
N SER A 58 11.77 -19.31 -38.59
CA SER A 58 10.84 -20.03 -37.73
C SER A 58 10.45 -19.15 -36.53
N LEU A 59 9.21 -19.31 -36.08
CA LEU A 59 8.71 -18.78 -34.82
C LEU A 59 9.03 -19.70 -33.63
N ASN A 60 9.85 -20.72 -33.80
CA ASN A 60 10.36 -21.53 -32.68
C ASN A 60 11.41 -20.72 -31.91
N LEU A 61 10.95 -19.71 -31.20
CA LEU A 61 11.76 -18.73 -30.47
C LEU A 61 12.17 -19.22 -29.07
N LEU A 62 11.50 -20.25 -28.59
CA LEU A 62 11.62 -20.81 -27.23
C LEU A 62 11.75 -22.33 -27.29
N SER A 63 12.17 -22.95 -26.18
CA SER A 63 12.24 -24.40 -26.02
C SER A 63 10.87 -25.11 -26.06
N ALA A 64 9.77 -24.36 -25.97
CA ALA A 64 8.41 -24.87 -26.10
C ALA A 64 7.65 -24.05 -27.17
N PRO A 65 6.71 -24.67 -27.89
CA PRO A 65 5.91 -23.97 -28.90
C PRO A 65 5.02 -22.90 -28.24
N LEU A 66 4.90 -21.78 -28.90
CA LEU A 66 3.98 -20.71 -28.52
C LEU A 66 2.60 -20.91 -29.15
N TYR A 67 1.55 -20.58 -28.43
CA TYR A 67 0.21 -20.50 -29.00
C TYR A 67 0.12 -19.41 -30.05
N PRO A 68 -0.79 -19.50 -31.04
CA PRO A 68 -0.92 -18.49 -32.09
C PRO A 68 -1.05 -17.06 -31.55
N TYR A 69 -1.87 -16.85 -30.53
CA TYR A 69 -2.01 -15.54 -29.90
C TYR A 69 -0.73 -15.09 -29.19
N GLN A 70 0.05 -16.00 -28.61
CA GLN A 70 1.34 -15.66 -27.98
C GLN A 70 2.39 -15.28 -29.01
N GLN A 71 2.38 -15.92 -30.18
CA GLN A 71 3.22 -15.54 -31.32
C GLN A 71 2.88 -14.12 -31.79
N GLU A 72 1.58 -13.83 -31.92
CA GLU A 72 1.10 -12.48 -32.27
C GLU A 72 1.55 -11.43 -31.26
N GLY A 73 1.43 -11.70 -29.95
CA GLY A 73 1.88 -10.79 -28.91
C GLY A 73 3.39 -10.59 -28.89
N ALA A 74 4.16 -11.66 -29.10
CA ALA A 74 5.62 -11.56 -29.23
C ALA A 74 6.03 -10.70 -30.44
N MET A 75 5.35 -10.85 -31.57
CA MET A 75 5.57 -10.02 -32.75
C MET A 75 5.17 -8.56 -32.52
N HIS A 76 4.00 -8.31 -31.86
CA HIS A 76 3.56 -6.97 -31.51
C HIS A 76 4.63 -6.24 -30.66
N LEU A 77 5.19 -6.89 -29.66
CA LEU A 77 6.23 -6.32 -28.82
C LEU A 77 7.53 -6.08 -29.61
N ALA A 78 8.03 -7.08 -30.35
CA ALA A 78 9.32 -7.01 -31.04
C ALA A 78 9.31 -5.96 -32.18
N PHE A 79 8.27 -5.93 -32.98
CA PHE A 79 8.17 -5.00 -34.11
C PHE A 79 7.69 -3.61 -33.66
N GLY A 80 6.87 -3.52 -32.61
CA GLY A 80 6.40 -2.25 -32.07
C GLY A 80 7.51 -1.41 -31.42
N ARG A 81 8.69 -1.97 -31.17
CA ARG A 81 9.84 -1.33 -30.50
C ARG A 81 9.52 -0.87 -29.07
N ARG A 82 8.54 -0.01 -28.90
CA ARG A 82 8.05 0.49 -27.62
C ARG A 82 6.54 0.26 -27.57
N ALA A 83 6.14 -0.85 -26.97
CA ALA A 83 4.77 -1.35 -27.06
C ALA A 83 4.27 -1.87 -25.71
N MET A 84 2.96 -1.88 -25.57
CA MET A 84 2.24 -2.40 -24.42
C MET A 84 1.50 -3.70 -24.79
N LEU A 85 1.67 -4.71 -23.97
CA LEU A 85 0.88 -5.92 -23.97
C LEU A 85 -0.06 -5.90 -22.77
N ALA A 86 -1.32 -5.62 -23.06
CA ALA A 86 -2.37 -5.43 -22.07
C ALA A 86 -3.32 -6.63 -21.97
N ASP A 87 -2.85 -7.81 -22.35
CA ASP A 87 -3.58 -9.08 -22.31
C ASP A 87 -4.13 -9.38 -20.93
N ASP A 88 -5.25 -10.02 -20.85
CA ASP A 88 -5.82 -10.51 -19.61
C ASP A 88 -4.82 -11.39 -18.84
N MET A 89 -5.04 -11.52 -17.55
CA MET A 89 -4.18 -12.34 -16.70
C MET A 89 -4.28 -13.82 -17.07
N GLY A 90 -3.13 -14.52 -16.99
CA GLY A 90 -3.06 -15.93 -17.35
C GLY A 90 -2.77 -16.21 -18.83
N LEU A 91 -2.76 -15.22 -19.71
CA LEU A 91 -2.44 -15.38 -21.13
C LEU A 91 -0.92 -15.48 -21.42
N GLY A 92 -0.08 -15.57 -20.40
CA GLY A 92 1.36 -15.80 -20.57
C GLY A 92 2.13 -14.59 -21.09
N LYS A 93 1.82 -13.36 -20.65
CA LYS A 93 2.54 -12.12 -21.01
C LYS A 93 4.07 -12.24 -20.82
N THR A 94 4.50 -12.89 -19.74
CA THR A 94 5.92 -13.14 -19.46
C THR A 94 6.59 -13.94 -20.57
N VAL A 95 5.96 -15.05 -20.99
CA VAL A 95 6.47 -15.92 -22.06
C VAL A 95 6.52 -15.18 -23.39
N GLN A 96 5.49 -14.37 -23.70
CA GLN A 96 5.45 -13.53 -24.92
C GLN A 96 6.59 -12.50 -24.91
N ALA A 97 6.89 -11.87 -23.77
CA ALA A 97 7.99 -10.91 -23.65
C ALA A 97 9.36 -11.58 -23.76
N ILE A 98 9.53 -12.78 -23.21
CA ILE A 98 10.75 -13.59 -23.39
C ILE A 98 10.93 -13.96 -24.86
N ALA A 99 9.87 -14.40 -25.54
CA ALA A 99 9.89 -14.72 -26.97
C ALA A 99 10.22 -13.49 -27.84
N ALA A 100 9.62 -12.34 -27.52
CA ALA A 100 9.93 -11.07 -28.20
C ALA A 100 11.39 -10.66 -27.99
N SER A 101 11.96 -10.90 -26.79
CA SER A 101 13.37 -10.64 -26.52
C SER A 101 14.29 -11.58 -27.31
N SER A 102 13.93 -12.86 -27.43
CA SER A 102 14.63 -13.83 -28.28
C SER A 102 14.59 -13.43 -29.75
N LEU A 103 13.43 -12.99 -30.24
CA LEU A 103 13.25 -12.49 -31.60
C LEU A 103 14.12 -11.25 -31.86
N LEU A 104 14.14 -10.30 -30.94
CA LEU A 104 14.98 -9.09 -31.06
C LEU A 104 16.49 -9.42 -31.00
N ASN A 105 16.89 -10.40 -30.21
CA ASN A 105 18.28 -10.87 -30.21
C ASN A 105 18.66 -11.40 -31.61
N GLN A 106 17.80 -12.22 -32.24
CA GLN A 106 18.04 -12.77 -33.59
C GLN A 106 18.01 -11.69 -34.69
N LEU A 107 17.14 -10.68 -34.59
CA LEU A 107 16.92 -9.69 -35.64
C LEU A 107 17.76 -8.43 -35.49
N ARG A 108 18.15 -8.07 -34.30
CA ARG A 108 18.74 -6.78 -33.92
C ARG A 108 19.95 -6.87 -33.04
N ASP A 109 20.35 -8.09 -32.69
CA ASP A 109 21.51 -8.37 -31.84
C ASP A 109 21.46 -7.64 -30.48
N ILE A 110 20.30 -7.58 -29.83
CA ILE A 110 20.21 -7.00 -28.49
C ILE A 110 20.92 -7.95 -27.50
N GLN A 111 21.68 -7.36 -26.57
CA GLN A 111 22.50 -8.11 -25.62
C GLN A 111 22.12 -7.88 -24.16
N ARG A 112 21.43 -6.78 -23.85
CA ARG A 112 21.15 -6.36 -22.49
C ARG A 112 19.68 -6.05 -22.30
N VAL A 113 18.97 -6.90 -21.60
CA VAL A 113 17.56 -6.77 -21.28
C VAL A 113 17.40 -6.47 -19.78
N LEU A 114 16.86 -5.32 -19.45
CA LEU A 114 16.50 -4.95 -18.07
C LEU A 114 15.02 -5.23 -17.85
N VAL A 115 14.73 -6.16 -16.91
CA VAL A 115 13.35 -6.45 -16.48
C VAL A 115 13.09 -5.79 -15.14
N VAL A 116 12.12 -4.89 -15.09
CA VAL A 116 11.64 -4.25 -13.88
C VAL A 116 10.29 -4.87 -13.52
N CYS A 117 10.24 -5.60 -12.43
CA CYS A 117 9.05 -6.34 -11.99
C CYS A 117 8.84 -6.20 -10.48
N PRO A 118 7.68 -6.56 -9.93
CA PRO A 118 7.51 -6.70 -8.48
C PRO A 118 8.57 -7.62 -7.87
N ALA A 119 9.03 -7.29 -6.64
CA ALA A 119 10.08 -8.06 -5.97
C ALA A 119 9.77 -9.56 -5.88
N SER A 120 8.49 -9.92 -5.69
CA SER A 120 8.01 -11.30 -5.63
C SER A 120 8.15 -12.07 -6.94
N LEU A 121 8.23 -11.38 -8.09
CA LEU A 121 8.25 -12.01 -9.41
C LEU A 121 9.67 -12.24 -9.96
N LYS A 122 10.72 -11.63 -9.39
CA LYS A 122 12.08 -11.74 -9.91
C LYS A 122 12.54 -13.21 -10.11
N HIS A 123 12.35 -14.03 -9.11
CA HIS A 123 12.74 -15.45 -9.18
C HIS A 123 11.84 -16.28 -10.11
N GLN A 124 10.57 -15.90 -10.25
CA GLN A 124 9.69 -16.52 -11.23
C GLN A 124 10.14 -16.19 -12.64
N TRP A 125 10.45 -14.91 -12.95
CA TRP A 125 11.05 -14.52 -14.22
C TRP A 125 12.32 -15.32 -14.53
N ALA A 126 13.22 -15.43 -13.56
CA ALA A 126 14.47 -16.20 -13.73
C ALA A 126 14.20 -17.69 -14.01
N ARG A 127 13.19 -18.30 -13.38
CA ARG A 127 12.78 -19.68 -13.66
C ARG A 127 12.19 -19.84 -15.06
N GLU A 128 11.31 -18.92 -15.46
CA GLU A 128 10.68 -18.97 -16.79
C GLU A 128 11.70 -18.74 -17.90
N ILE A 129 12.62 -17.79 -17.75
CA ILE A 129 13.72 -17.60 -18.70
C ILE A 129 14.54 -18.86 -18.86
N ARG A 130 14.98 -19.49 -17.77
CA ARG A 130 15.75 -20.75 -17.80
C ARG A 130 14.97 -21.92 -18.36
N ARG A 131 13.66 -21.96 -18.15
CA ARG A 131 12.78 -22.99 -18.70
C ARG A 131 12.64 -22.90 -20.21
N PHE A 132 12.54 -21.70 -20.74
CA PHE A 132 12.19 -21.48 -22.14
C PHE A 132 13.35 -21.08 -23.02
N THR A 133 14.50 -20.68 -22.42
CA THR A 133 15.67 -20.20 -23.15
C THR A 133 16.97 -20.64 -22.50
N SER A 134 18.07 -20.50 -23.26
CA SER A 134 19.44 -20.65 -22.75
C SER A 134 20.08 -19.34 -22.29
N PHE A 135 19.35 -18.23 -22.28
CA PHE A 135 19.87 -16.93 -21.89
C PHE A 135 20.26 -16.87 -20.41
N THR A 136 21.35 -16.16 -20.15
CA THR A 136 21.84 -15.93 -18.79
C THR A 136 20.97 -14.90 -18.04
N THR A 137 20.84 -15.06 -16.72
CA THR A 137 20.03 -14.18 -15.90
C THR A 137 20.76 -13.75 -14.63
N ASN A 138 20.71 -12.45 -14.31
CA ASN A 138 21.11 -11.88 -13.03
C ASN A 138 19.87 -11.44 -12.25
N VAL A 139 19.66 -11.98 -11.07
CA VAL A 139 18.66 -11.48 -10.11
C VAL A 139 19.36 -10.50 -9.17
N VAL A 140 19.04 -9.23 -9.30
CA VAL A 140 19.70 -8.16 -8.53
C VAL A 140 19.09 -8.07 -7.13
N GLU A 141 19.92 -8.45 -6.14
CA GLU A 141 19.55 -8.48 -4.71
C GLU A 141 20.79 -8.19 -3.83
N GLY A 142 20.58 -8.02 -2.55
CA GLY A 142 21.62 -7.79 -1.57
C GLY A 142 22.04 -6.34 -1.39
N ASN A 143 23.21 -6.12 -0.83
CA ASN A 143 23.74 -4.78 -0.57
C ASN A 143 24.21 -4.08 -1.86
N LEU A 144 24.53 -2.79 -1.77
CA LEU A 144 24.91 -1.98 -2.94
C LEU A 144 26.16 -2.51 -3.67
N GLN A 145 27.13 -3.06 -2.95
CA GLN A 145 28.36 -3.58 -3.57
C GLN A 145 28.08 -4.82 -4.43
N VAL A 146 27.26 -5.74 -3.92
CA VAL A 146 26.82 -6.93 -4.66
C VAL A 146 26.03 -6.51 -5.89
N ARG A 147 25.11 -5.57 -5.76
CA ARG A 147 24.30 -5.11 -6.89
C ARG A 147 25.16 -4.41 -7.96
N ARG A 148 26.14 -3.59 -7.55
CA ARG A 148 27.10 -2.97 -8.48
C ARG A 148 27.87 -3.99 -9.30
N ALA A 149 28.37 -5.06 -8.66
CA ALA A 149 29.06 -6.14 -9.35
C ALA A 149 28.17 -6.81 -10.40
N LEU A 150 26.87 -7.02 -10.09
CA LEU A 150 25.89 -7.58 -11.03
C LEU A 150 25.59 -6.65 -12.21
N TYR A 151 25.55 -5.32 -12.00
CA TYR A 151 25.37 -4.35 -13.08
C TYR A 151 26.62 -4.19 -13.96
N GLN A 152 27.80 -4.33 -13.38
CA GLN A 152 29.06 -4.27 -14.13
C GLN A 152 29.31 -5.50 -14.99
N ASN A 153 28.80 -6.67 -14.57
CA ASN A 153 28.84 -7.91 -15.32
C ASN A 153 27.42 -8.37 -15.67
N PRO A 154 26.73 -7.67 -16.58
CA PRO A 154 25.33 -7.95 -16.85
C PRO A 154 25.19 -9.29 -17.58
N ALA A 155 24.21 -10.10 -17.13
CA ALA A 155 23.69 -11.20 -17.92
C ALA A 155 22.81 -10.67 -19.03
N PHE A 156 22.39 -11.54 -19.97
CA PHE A 156 21.43 -11.12 -21.01
C PHE A 156 20.17 -10.53 -20.40
N PHE A 157 19.59 -11.18 -19.37
CA PHE A 157 18.50 -10.64 -18.57
C PHE A 157 19.00 -10.17 -17.18
N THR A 158 18.80 -8.91 -16.87
CA THR A 158 19.02 -8.33 -15.53
C THR A 158 17.66 -8.04 -14.91
N LEU A 159 17.34 -8.73 -13.80
CA LEU A 159 16.03 -8.69 -13.13
C LEU A 159 16.10 -7.83 -11.88
N ILE A 160 15.32 -6.74 -11.84
CA ILE A 160 15.26 -5.82 -10.69
C ILE A 160 13.82 -5.54 -10.28
N ASN A 161 13.63 -5.00 -9.06
CA ASN A 161 12.33 -4.51 -8.63
C ASN A 161 12.24 -2.99 -8.73
N TYR A 162 11.01 -2.47 -8.75
CA TYR A 162 10.72 -1.04 -8.91
C TYR A 162 11.42 -0.15 -7.89
N GLU A 163 11.56 -0.60 -6.66
CA GLU A 163 12.22 0.14 -5.58
C GLU A 163 13.74 0.32 -5.84
N LEU A 164 14.38 -0.66 -6.51
CA LEU A 164 15.78 -0.57 -6.90
C LEU A 164 16.01 0.41 -8.05
N VAL A 165 15.01 0.67 -8.90
CA VAL A 165 15.13 1.69 -9.95
C VAL A 165 15.45 3.06 -9.36
N VAL A 166 14.82 3.41 -8.23
CA VAL A 166 15.06 4.69 -7.53
C VAL A 166 16.42 4.70 -6.83
N ARG A 167 16.82 3.55 -6.26
CA ARG A 167 18.04 3.48 -5.45
C ARG A 167 19.31 3.38 -6.28
N ASP A 168 19.24 2.72 -7.43
CA ASP A 168 20.37 2.32 -8.25
C ASP A 168 20.36 3.06 -9.60
N GLU A 169 19.72 4.24 -9.69
CA GLU A 169 19.50 4.97 -10.94
C GLU A 169 20.80 5.21 -11.73
N ASP A 170 21.89 5.59 -11.07
CA ASP A 170 23.18 5.87 -11.71
C ASP A 170 23.79 4.60 -12.32
N GLU A 171 23.69 3.47 -11.64
CA GLU A 171 24.17 2.19 -12.16
C GLU A 171 23.36 1.73 -13.36
N LEU A 172 22.02 1.93 -13.31
CA LEU A 172 21.13 1.62 -14.43
C LEU A 172 21.36 2.51 -15.65
N ARG A 173 21.74 3.76 -15.47
CA ARG A 173 22.16 4.64 -16.58
C ARG A 173 23.43 4.14 -17.25
N ARG A 174 24.39 3.60 -16.46
CA ARG A 174 25.62 3.02 -16.98
C ARG A 174 25.41 1.68 -17.68
N LEU A 175 24.43 0.90 -17.23
CA LEU A 175 24.08 -0.39 -17.83
C LEU A 175 23.68 -0.27 -19.31
N ARG A 176 23.02 0.86 -19.70
CA ARG A 176 22.54 1.14 -21.05
C ARG A 176 21.82 -0.07 -21.66
N PRO A 177 20.69 -0.49 -21.11
CA PRO A 177 19.96 -1.64 -21.63
C PRO A 177 19.48 -1.39 -23.08
N ASP A 178 19.52 -2.42 -23.90
CA ASP A 178 18.97 -2.38 -25.26
C ASP A 178 17.45 -2.48 -25.23
N LEU A 179 16.91 -3.24 -24.27
CA LEU A 179 15.49 -3.42 -24.02
C LEU A 179 15.19 -3.25 -22.54
N ILE A 180 14.12 -2.51 -22.23
CA ILE A 180 13.53 -2.44 -20.88
C ILE A 180 12.15 -3.10 -20.94
N ILE A 181 11.90 -4.04 -20.03
CA ILE A 181 10.60 -4.68 -19.81
C ILE A 181 10.05 -4.22 -18.46
N LEU A 182 8.88 -3.61 -18.46
CA LEU A 182 8.13 -3.30 -17.23
C LEU A 182 7.03 -4.34 -17.04
N ASP A 183 7.13 -5.15 -16.02
CA ASP A 183 6.06 -6.09 -15.66
C ASP A 183 5.21 -5.54 -14.51
N GLU A 184 3.90 -5.78 -14.57
CA GLU A 184 2.90 -5.18 -13.68
C GLU A 184 3.04 -3.65 -13.65
N ALA A 185 3.03 -3.05 -14.85
CA ALA A 185 3.33 -1.64 -15.07
C ALA A 185 2.32 -0.67 -14.42
N GLN A 186 1.20 -1.13 -13.87
CA GLN A 186 0.35 -0.32 -13.01
C GLN A 186 1.09 0.23 -11.77
N ARG A 187 2.29 -0.27 -11.47
CA ARG A 187 3.18 0.31 -10.45
C ARG A 187 3.60 1.76 -10.75
N ILE A 188 3.60 2.16 -12.01
CA ILE A 188 3.93 3.53 -12.45
C ILE A 188 2.71 4.35 -12.86
N LYS A 189 1.49 3.89 -12.57
CA LYS A 189 0.24 4.58 -12.92
C LYS A 189 0.11 5.98 -12.30
N ASN A 190 0.66 6.18 -11.12
CA ASN A 190 0.70 7.50 -10.49
C ASN A 190 1.98 8.24 -10.90
N TRP A 191 1.85 9.16 -11.85
CA TRP A 191 2.96 9.95 -12.39
C TRP A 191 3.70 10.84 -11.36
N ARG A 192 3.11 11.09 -10.18
CA ARG A 192 3.69 11.92 -9.10
C ARG A 192 4.64 11.14 -8.18
N THR A 193 4.74 9.83 -8.32
CA THR A 193 5.59 9.01 -7.46
C THR A 193 7.05 9.06 -7.91
N LYS A 194 7.98 9.02 -6.94
CA LYS A 194 9.42 8.94 -7.22
C LYS A 194 9.76 7.73 -8.11
N THR A 195 9.05 6.63 -7.92
CA THR A 195 9.24 5.40 -8.72
C THR A 195 8.84 5.62 -10.17
N ALA A 196 7.68 6.22 -10.43
CA ALA A 196 7.23 6.51 -11.79
C ALA A 196 8.19 7.47 -12.51
N ASP A 197 8.67 8.49 -11.79
CA ASP A 197 9.62 9.46 -12.31
C ASP A 197 10.98 8.81 -12.63
N ALA A 198 11.54 8.01 -11.72
CA ALA A 198 12.79 7.30 -11.94
C ALA A 198 12.70 6.31 -13.13
N VAL A 199 11.60 5.55 -13.22
CA VAL A 199 11.37 4.62 -14.35
C VAL A 199 11.30 5.37 -15.68
N LYS A 200 10.62 6.52 -15.72
CA LYS A 200 10.52 7.36 -16.94
C LYS A 200 11.84 7.97 -17.37
N ARG A 201 12.82 8.10 -16.49
CA ARG A 201 14.18 8.55 -16.84
C ARG A 201 15.04 7.45 -17.45
N LEU A 202 14.68 6.18 -17.30
CA LEU A 202 15.38 5.09 -17.97
C LEU A 202 15.27 5.23 -19.49
N ARG A 203 16.35 4.95 -20.20
CA ARG A 203 16.44 5.05 -21.65
C ARG A 203 16.84 3.73 -22.27
N SER A 204 16.15 3.34 -23.34
CA SER A 204 16.46 2.18 -24.17
C SER A 204 15.85 2.33 -25.55
N PRO A 205 16.44 1.73 -26.59
CA PRO A 205 15.84 1.69 -27.92
C PRO A 205 14.51 0.93 -27.97
N TYR A 206 14.37 -0.11 -27.13
CA TYR A 206 13.19 -0.96 -27.07
C TYR A 206 12.59 -0.91 -25.65
N ALA A 207 11.26 -0.92 -25.56
CA ALA A 207 10.56 -0.98 -24.27
C ALA A 207 9.27 -1.79 -24.38
N PHE A 208 9.12 -2.79 -23.52
CA PHE A 208 7.90 -3.56 -23.40
C PHE A 208 7.20 -3.25 -22.07
N VAL A 209 5.94 -2.96 -22.14
CA VAL A 209 5.09 -2.71 -20.99
C VAL A 209 4.09 -3.84 -20.88
N LEU A 210 4.17 -4.61 -19.79
CA LEU A 210 3.27 -5.73 -19.53
C LEU A 210 2.34 -5.35 -18.39
N THR A 211 1.05 -5.45 -18.61
CA THR A 211 0.05 -5.21 -17.57
C THR A 211 -1.24 -5.94 -17.92
N GLY A 212 -1.92 -6.51 -16.91
CA GLY A 212 -3.27 -7.03 -17.06
C GLY A 212 -4.33 -5.95 -16.86
N THR A 213 -3.93 -4.80 -16.31
CA THR A 213 -4.82 -3.71 -15.90
C THR A 213 -4.20 -2.36 -16.20
N PRO A 214 -4.14 -1.95 -17.47
CA PRO A 214 -3.53 -0.67 -17.87
C PRO A 214 -4.33 0.55 -17.36
N LEU A 215 -5.58 0.33 -16.95
CA LEU A 215 -6.49 1.33 -16.44
C LEU A 215 -7.28 0.72 -15.27
N GLU A 216 -7.14 1.26 -14.06
CA GLU A 216 -7.89 0.77 -12.89
C GLU A 216 -8.97 1.77 -12.43
N ASN A 217 -8.65 3.05 -12.39
CA ASN A 217 -9.54 4.05 -11.82
C ASN A 217 -9.70 5.30 -12.70
N ARG A 218 -8.67 5.75 -13.39
CA ARG A 218 -8.65 7.04 -14.09
C ARG A 218 -7.80 7.02 -15.35
N LEU A 219 -8.19 7.79 -16.38
CA LEU A 219 -7.43 7.92 -17.62
C LEU A 219 -6.00 8.48 -17.46
N ASP A 220 -5.74 9.25 -16.40
CA ASP A 220 -4.40 9.72 -16.10
C ASP A 220 -3.43 8.59 -15.68
N GLU A 221 -3.94 7.42 -15.26
CA GLU A 221 -3.14 6.21 -15.04
C GLU A 221 -2.55 5.70 -16.38
N LEU A 222 -3.38 5.62 -17.39
CA LEU A 222 -2.96 5.26 -18.75
C LEU A 222 -1.96 6.28 -19.33
N TYR A 223 -2.24 7.57 -19.14
CA TYR A 223 -1.33 8.64 -19.52
C TYR A 223 0.07 8.42 -18.92
N SER A 224 0.16 8.09 -17.63
CA SER A 224 1.43 7.85 -16.97
C SER A 224 2.22 6.70 -17.60
N ILE A 225 1.55 5.62 -17.99
CA ILE A 225 2.18 4.47 -18.66
C ILE A 225 2.68 4.89 -20.07
N PHE A 226 1.87 5.63 -20.82
CA PHE A 226 2.24 6.09 -22.15
C PHE A 226 3.39 7.12 -22.14
N GLN A 227 3.57 7.87 -21.05
CA GLN A 227 4.76 8.71 -20.86
C GLN A 227 6.07 7.91 -20.82
N PHE A 228 6.04 6.65 -20.42
CA PHE A 228 7.19 5.76 -20.50
C PHE A 228 7.36 5.16 -21.90
N ILE A 229 6.26 4.79 -22.57
CA ILE A 229 6.29 4.24 -23.94
C ILE A 229 6.81 5.32 -24.88
N ASP A 230 6.08 6.40 -25.04
CA ASP A 230 6.47 7.59 -25.79
C ASP A 230 5.63 8.80 -25.33
N PRO A 231 6.27 9.83 -24.73
CA PRO A 231 5.57 11.03 -24.28
C PRO A 231 4.83 11.79 -25.40
N THR A 232 5.22 11.59 -26.66
CA THR A 232 4.64 12.33 -27.78
C THR A 232 3.29 11.77 -28.24
N ILE A 233 2.96 10.51 -27.92
CA ILE A 233 1.71 9.87 -28.35
C ILE A 233 0.50 10.62 -27.81
N LEU A 234 0.46 10.85 -26.51
CA LEU A 234 -0.66 11.53 -25.84
C LEU A 234 -0.39 13.04 -25.62
N GLY A 235 0.84 13.48 -25.88
CA GLY A 235 1.25 14.88 -25.73
C GLY A 235 1.36 15.33 -24.27
N PRO A 236 1.40 16.64 -23.99
CA PRO A 236 1.50 17.17 -22.63
C PRO A 236 0.18 16.97 -21.86
N LEU A 237 0.27 16.80 -20.53
CA LEU A 237 -0.86 16.47 -19.66
C LEU A 237 -2.03 17.45 -19.78
N TRP A 238 -1.76 18.77 -19.89
CA TRP A 238 -2.81 19.77 -20.02
C TRP A 238 -3.65 19.57 -21.28
N ARG A 239 -3.00 19.22 -22.43
CA ARG A 239 -3.64 18.95 -23.70
C ARG A 239 -4.42 17.64 -23.66
N PHE A 240 -3.85 16.61 -23.02
CA PHE A 240 -4.53 15.33 -22.77
C PHE A 240 -5.82 15.53 -21.95
N ASN A 241 -5.75 16.30 -20.86
CA ASN A 241 -6.91 16.61 -20.05
C ASN A 241 -7.97 17.41 -20.85
N GLN A 242 -7.57 18.40 -21.62
CA GLN A 242 -8.48 19.19 -22.45
C GLN A 242 -9.20 18.33 -23.50
N ARG A 243 -8.53 17.33 -24.06
CA ARG A 243 -9.06 16.47 -25.12
C ARG A 243 -9.98 15.37 -24.61
N PHE A 244 -9.67 14.81 -23.46
CA PHE A 244 -10.28 13.57 -23.00
C PHE A 244 -11.10 13.68 -21.73
N PHE A 245 -10.98 14.77 -20.96
CA PHE A 245 -11.74 14.96 -19.75
C PHE A 245 -12.90 15.97 -19.99
N GLN A 246 -14.08 15.62 -19.51
CA GLN A 246 -15.17 16.55 -19.34
C GLN A 246 -15.03 17.17 -17.94
N VAL A 247 -14.81 18.48 -17.90
CA VAL A 247 -14.57 19.19 -16.64
C VAL A 247 -15.53 20.35 -16.47
N GLU A 248 -16.03 20.55 -15.25
CA GLU A 248 -16.83 21.69 -14.83
C GLU A 248 -16.01 22.55 -13.85
N ARG A 249 -16.04 23.86 -14.06
CA ARG A 249 -15.38 24.81 -13.14
C ARG A 249 -16.31 25.11 -11.97
N ARG A 250 -15.90 24.80 -10.76
CA ARG A 250 -16.62 25.12 -9.54
C ARG A 250 -16.47 26.60 -9.18
N ALA A 251 -17.39 27.14 -8.38
CA ALA A 251 -17.31 28.50 -7.85
C ALA A 251 -16.03 28.76 -7.02
N SER A 252 -15.44 27.69 -6.44
CA SER A 252 -14.17 27.74 -5.72
C SER A 252 -12.92 27.82 -6.62
N GLY A 253 -13.09 27.92 -7.96
CA GLY A 253 -11.99 27.92 -8.93
C GLY A 253 -11.40 26.52 -9.23
N SER A 254 -11.79 25.49 -8.52
CA SER A 254 -11.36 24.10 -8.77
C SER A 254 -12.18 23.47 -9.92
N PHE A 255 -11.58 22.46 -10.61
CA PHE A 255 -12.25 21.72 -11.67
C PHE A 255 -12.79 20.38 -11.15
N LYS A 256 -14.03 20.05 -11.55
CA LYS A 256 -14.66 18.75 -11.31
C LYS A 256 -14.65 17.97 -12.63
N VAL A 257 -14.18 16.72 -12.59
CA VAL A 257 -14.28 15.82 -13.74
C VAL A 257 -15.67 15.21 -13.75
N LEU A 258 -16.42 15.44 -14.83
CA LEU A 258 -17.77 14.91 -15.03
C LEU A 258 -17.79 13.61 -15.83
N GLY A 259 -16.73 13.33 -16.58
CA GLY A 259 -16.64 12.16 -17.43
C GLY A 259 -15.44 12.19 -18.35
N TYR A 260 -15.42 11.26 -19.28
CA TYR A 260 -14.45 11.20 -20.37
C TYR A 260 -15.13 11.38 -21.72
N LYS A 261 -14.50 12.11 -22.61
CA LYS A 261 -14.95 12.39 -23.98
C LYS A 261 -13.90 11.93 -24.99
N ASN A 262 -14.31 11.73 -26.23
CA ASN A 262 -13.41 11.32 -27.33
C ASN A 262 -12.64 10.02 -27.03
N VAL A 263 -13.23 9.08 -26.30
CA VAL A 263 -12.57 7.83 -25.91
C VAL A 263 -12.24 6.99 -27.14
N ASP A 264 -13.07 7.08 -28.21
CA ASP A 264 -12.82 6.49 -29.51
C ASP A 264 -11.55 7.03 -30.19
N LYS A 265 -11.26 8.33 -30.04
CA LYS A 265 -10.02 8.94 -30.53
C LYS A 265 -8.82 8.47 -29.72
N LEU A 266 -8.96 8.39 -28.40
CA LEU A 266 -7.91 7.87 -27.52
C LEU A 266 -7.56 6.44 -27.92
N ARG A 267 -8.59 5.59 -28.09
CA ARG A 267 -8.41 4.19 -28.51
C ARG A 267 -7.63 4.09 -29.83
N ARG A 268 -8.01 4.89 -30.83
CA ARG A 268 -7.29 4.94 -32.11
C ARG A 268 -5.84 5.43 -31.99
N GLU A 269 -5.57 6.36 -31.09
CA GLU A 269 -4.20 6.86 -30.86
C GLU A 269 -3.31 5.83 -30.14
N ILE A 270 -3.86 5.03 -29.25
CA ILE A 270 -3.09 4.03 -28.48
C ILE A 270 -3.02 2.66 -29.14
N SER A 271 -3.97 2.30 -30.03
CA SER A 271 -4.07 0.96 -30.62
C SER A 271 -2.82 0.50 -31.38
N PRO A 272 -2.05 1.35 -32.08
CA PRO A 272 -0.81 0.90 -32.72
C PRO A 272 0.26 0.44 -31.75
N TYR A 273 0.20 0.90 -30.50
CA TYR A 273 1.21 0.67 -29.46
C TYR A 273 0.72 -0.28 -28.37
N SER A 274 -0.55 -0.70 -28.40
CA SER A 274 -1.12 -1.56 -27.36
C SER A 274 -1.88 -2.72 -27.99
N LEU A 275 -1.57 -3.93 -27.54
CA LEU A 275 -2.33 -5.13 -27.87
C LEU A 275 -3.03 -5.62 -26.61
N ARG A 276 -4.33 -5.84 -26.70
CA ARG A 276 -5.13 -6.43 -25.64
C ARG A 276 -6.02 -7.53 -26.19
N ARG A 277 -6.03 -8.63 -25.49
CA ARG A 277 -6.94 -9.76 -25.77
C ARG A 277 -7.58 -10.19 -24.46
N VAL A 278 -8.86 -10.51 -24.58
CA VAL A 278 -9.63 -11.05 -23.46
C VAL A 278 -9.46 -12.56 -23.45
N ARG A 279 -9.37 -13.12 -22.28
CA ARG A 279 -9.13 -14.55 -22.07
C ARG A 279 -10.15 -15.41 -22.80
N ASP A 280 -11.43 -15.09 -22.66
CA ASP A 280 -12.54 -15.86 -23.21
C ASP A 280 -12.57 -15.88 -24.75
N GLU A 281 -11.96 -14.89 -25.41
CA GLU A 281 -11.83 -14.83 -26.86
C GLU A 281 -10.71 -15.74 -27.39
N VAL A 282 -9.65 -15.92 -26.60
CA VAL A 282 -8.38 -16.52 -27.05
C VAL A 282 -8.22 -17.96 -26.61
N LEU A 283 -8.69 -18.29 -25.43
CA LEU A 283 -8.55 -19.61 -24.82
C LEU A 283 -9.90 -20.32 -24.79
N LYS A 284 -10.37 -20.76 -25.95
CA LYS A 284 -11.59 -21.56 -26.10
C LYS A 284 -11.52 -22.93 -25.40
N ASP A 285 -10.31 -23.38 -25.06
CA ASP A 285 -10.06 -24.67 -24.40
C ASP A 285 -9.92 -24.53 -22.87
N LEU A 286 -10.14 -23.33 -22.30
CA LEU A 286 -10.22 -23.21 -20.83
C LEU A 286 -11.53 -23.84 -20.33
N PRO A 287 -11.45 -24.55 -19.19
CA PRO A 287 -12.67 -25.00 -18.53
C PRO A 287 -13.50 -23.81 -18.06
N ASP A 288 -14.79 -24.04 -17.89
CA ASP A 288 -15.72 -23.01 -17.44
C ASP A 288 -15.31 -22.42 -16.10
N ARG A 289 -15.66 -21.15 -15.89
CA ARG A 289 -15.58 -20.46 -14.63
C ARG A 289 -16.99 -20.14 -14.14
N ILE A 290 -17.26 -20.49 -12.89
CA ILE A 290 -18.55 -20.25 -12.25
C ILE A 290 -18.34 -19.33 -11.07
N ASP A 291 -18.89 -18.12 -11.13
CA ASP A 291 -18.78 -17.10 -10.08
C ASP A 291 -20.05 -17.11 -9.21
N ASN A 292 -19.89 -17.37 -7.94
CA ASN A 292 -20.96 -17.39 -6.95
C ASN A 292 -20.72 -16.38 -5.83
N ASN A 293 -21.72 -15.54 -5.55
CA ASN A 293 -21.71 -14.63 -4.42
C ASN A 293 -22.57 -15.21 -3.30
N TYR A 294 -21.95 -15.57 -2.19
CA TYR A 294 -22.63 -16.08 -0.99
C TYR A 294 -22.86 -14.92 -0.03
N PHE A 295 -24.12 -14.55 0.13
CA PHE A 295 -24.51 -13.45 1.01
C PHE A 295 -24.72 -13.98 2.43
N VAL A 296 -23.81 -13.63 3.31
CA VAL A 296 -23.77 -14.08 4.70
C VAL A 296 -24.30 -12.98 5.61
N GLY A 297 -25.30 -13.27 6.44
CA GLY A 297 -25.81 -12.31 7.42
C GLY A 297 -24.83 -12.09 8.57
N MET A 298 -24.77 -10.88 9.10
CA MET A 298 -24.00 -10.60 10.31
C MET A 298 -24.80 -10.91 11.59
N THR A 299 -24.10 -11.27 12.66
CA THR A 299 -24.69 -11.44 14.00
C THR A 299 -25.02 -10.09 14.64
N ASP A 300 -25.90 -10.06 15.66
CA ASP A 300 -26.22 -8.84 16.39
C ASP A 300 -25.00 -8.13 17.01
N PRO A 301 -24.02 -8.83 17.64
CA PRO A 301 -22.80 -8.20 18.09
C PRO A 301 -21.97 -7.54 16.96
N GLN A 302 -21.90 -8.18 15.77
CA GLN A 302 -21.25 -7.58 14.62
C GLN A 302 -22.00 -6.33 14.13
N TRP A 303 -23.33 -6.40 14.05
CA TRP A 303 -24.17 -5.27 13.66
C TRP A 303 -24.01 -4.10 14.61
N LYS A 304 -24.00 -4.35 15.93
CA LYS A 304 -23.78 -3.29 16.92
C LYS A 304 -22.45 -2.58 16.71
N ALA A 305 -21.36 -3.31 16.58
CA ALA A 305 -20.04 -2.75 16.34
C ALA A 305 -19.96 -2.03 14.97
N TYR A 306 -20.58 -2.59 13.93
CA TYR A 306 -20.61 -2.01 12.59
C TYR A 306 -21.36 -0.67 12.58
N GLU A 307 -22.52 -0.56 13.26
CA GLU A 307 -23.34 0.65 13.32
C GLU A 307 -22.65 1.81 14.02
N GLU A 308 -21.80 1.55 15.00
CA GLU A 308 -20.99 2.59 15.67
C GLU A 308 -20.08 3.30 14.67
N PHE A 309 -19.38 2.52 13.81
CA PHE A 309 -18.53 3.06 12.77
C PHE A 309 -19.34 3.67 11.62
N ARG A 310 -20.43 3.05 11.21
CA ARG A 310 -21.34 3.57 10.20
C ARG A 310 -21.87 4.96 10.59
N THR A 311 -22.30 5.13 11.82
CA THR A 311 -22.76 6.42 12.36
C THR A 311 -21.64 7.46 12.33
N THR A 312 -20.40 7.07 12.67
CA THR A 312 -19.25 7.95 12.60
C THR A 312 -18.96 8.40 11.17
N VAL A 313 -19.00 7.47 10.21
CA VAL A 313 -18.81 7.77 8.79
C VAL A 313 -19.92 8.69 8.28
N ALA A 314 -21.18 8.39 8.58
CA ALA A 314 -22.32 9.22 8.18
C ALA A 314 -22.22 10.66 8.70
N ARG A 315 -21.80 10.85 9.96
CA ARG A 315 -21.57 12.17 10.56
C ARG A 315 -20.46 12.94 9.84
N LEU A 316 -19.36 12.27 9.49
CA LEU A 316 -18.26 12.90 8.76
C LEU A 316 -18.64 13.25 7.33
N ILE A 317 -19.46 12.44 6.67
CA ILE A 317 -20.02 12.76 5.34
C ILE A 317 -20.94 13.98 5.42
N ALA A 318 -21.83 14.05 6.41
CA ALA A 318 -22.68 15.20 6.63
C ALA A 318 -21.87 16.48 6.88
N ALA A 319 -20.76 16.39 7.61
CA ALA A 319 -19.83 17.52 7.78
C ALA A 319 -19.14 17.88 6.46
N ALA A 320 -18.72 16.90 5.66
CA ALA A 320 -18.05 17.09 4.38
C ALA A 320 -18.94 17.78 3.32
N ARG A 321 -20.25 17.63 3.43
CA ARG A 321 -21.24 18.35 2.58
C ARG A 321 -21.27 19.85 2.87
N ARG A 322 -20.88 20.27 4.10
CA ARG A 322 -20.90 21.67 4.55
C ARG A 322 -19.53 22.35 4.45
N ARG A 323 -18.44 21.61 4.70
CA ARG A 323 -17.07 22.11 4.66
C ARG A 323 -16.08 20.99 4.31
N PRO A 324 -14.89 21.32 3.79
CA PRO A 324 -13.83 20.31 3.63
C PRO A 324 -13.49 19.66 4.98
N LEU A 325 -13.23 18.34 4.95
CA LEU A 325 -12.76 17.63 6.13
C LEU A 325 -11.31 17.99 6.43
N THR A 326 -10.99 18.10 7.69
CA THR A 326 -9.62 18.24 8.17
C THR A 326 -8.83 16.94 7.93
N PRO A 327 -7.47 16.99 7.90
CA PRO A 327 -6.65 15.78 7.77
C PRO A 327 -6.94 14.73 8.87
N LYS A 328 -7.25 15.16 10.09
CA LYS A 328 -7.64 14.30 11.20
C LYS A 328 -8.98 13.60 10.94
N GLU A 329 -9.97 14.33 10.45
CA GLU A 329 -11.27 13.76 10.09
C GLU A 329 -11.17 12.76 8.92
N HIS A 330 -10.32 13.04 7.92
CA HIS A 330 -10.02 12.10 6.86
C HIS A 330 -9.42 10.79 7.40
N LYS A 331 -8.48 10.88 8.34
CA LYS A 331 -7.87 9.70 8.97
C LYS A 331 -8.91 8.89 9.75
N ILE A 332 -9.81 9.56 10.48
CA ILE A 332 -10.90 8.90 11.22
C ILE A 332 -11.86 8.22 10.23
N LEU A 333 -12.24 8.88 9.15
CA LEU A 333 -13.11 8.33 8.12
C LEU A 333 -12.53 7.04 7.51
N LEU A 334 -11.28 7.10 7.05
CA LEU A 334 -10.60 5.93 6.47
C LEU A 334 -10.45 4.80 7.50
N GLY A 335 -10.11 5.12 8.75
CA GLY A 335 -10.03 4.17 9.83
C GLY A 335 -11.36 3.48 10.12
N ALA A 336 -12.46 4.24 10.12
CA ALA A 336 -13.81 3.70 10.33
C ALA A 336 -14.22 2.74 9.19
N LEU A 337 -13.95 3.08 7.94
CA LEU A 337 -14.20 2.20 6.79
C LEU A 337 -13.41 0.89 6.87
N VAL A 338 -12.15 0.95 7.31
CA VAL A 338 -11.34 -0.25 7.54
C VAL A 338 -11.95 -1.11 8.65
N LYS A 339 -12.37 -0.50 9.77
CA LYS A 339 -13.01 -1.20 10.89
C LYS A 339 -14.33 -1.87 10.48
N MET A 340 -15.17 -1.17 9.71
CA MET A 340 -16.40 -1.75 9.17
C MET A 340 -16.12 -3.02 8.35
N ARG A 341 -15.10 -3.00 7.49
CA ARG A 341 -14.71 -4.18 6.70
C ARG A 341 -14.15 -5.33 7.56
N LEU A 342 -13.37 -5.03 8.58
CA LEU A 342 -12.89 -6.05 9.52
C LEU A 342 -14.06 -6.73 10.23
N ILE A 343 -15.06 -5.96 10.69
CA ILE A 343 -16.27 -6.47 11.34
C ILE A 343 -17.11 -7.33 10.39
N CYS A 344 -17.22 -6.95 9.12
CA CYS A 344 -17.88 -7.77 8.10
C CYS A 344 -17.27 -9.18 7.96
N ASN A 345 -15.95 -9.28 8.13
CA ASN A 345 -15.26 -10.57 8.04
C ASN A 345 -15.43 -11.41 9.32
N ALA A 346 -15.05 -10.85 10.46
CA ALA A 346 -15.20 -11.48 11.77
C ALA A 346 -15.09 -10.42 12.87
N LEU A 347 -15.92 -10.50 13.89
CA LEU A 347 -15.86 -9.57 15.02
C LEU A 347 -14.50 -9.64 15.73
N ALA A 348 -13.90 -10.82 15.81
CA ALA A 348 -12.58 -11.06 16.38
C ALA A 348 -11.43 -10.27 15.72
N LEU A 349 -11.60 -9.79 14.49
CA LEU A 349 -10.62 -8.90 13.84
C LEU A 349 -10.69 -7.47 14.36
N HIS A 350 -11.82 -7.09 14.94
CA HIS A 350 -12.04 -5.80 15.56
C HIS A 350 -11.78 -5.85 17.07
N ASP A 351 -12.26 -6.91 17.71
CA ASP A 351 -12.12 -7.18 19.14
C ASP A 351 -11.31 -8.47 19.34
N PRO A 352 -9.99 -8.36 19.54
CA PRO A 352 -9.12 -9.51 19.72
C PRO A 352 -9.33 -10.26 21.05
N ASP A 353 -9.99 -9.62 22.02
CA ASP A 353 -10.15 -10.15 23.38
C ASP A 353 -11.38 -11.07 23.52
N LEU A 354 -12.11 -11.31 22.43
CA LEU A 354 -13.21 -12.26 22.39
C LEU A 354 -12.74 -13.67 22.78
N SER A 355 -13.53 -14.36 23.59
CA SER A 355 -13.29 -15.76 23.92
C SER A 355 -13.27 -16.64 22.65
N PRO A 356 -12.54 -17.77 22.60
CA PRO A 356 -12.54 -18.67 21.47
C PRO A 356 -13.94 -19.09 21.02
N GLN A 357 -14.86 -19.31 21.96
CA GLN A 357 -16.25 -19.68 21.67
C GLN A 357 -17.03 -18.51 21.05
N ASP A 358 -16.81 -17.28 21.54
CA ASP A 358 -17.47 -16.10 20.97
C ASP A 358 -16.91 -15.75 19.59
N ARG A 359 -15.61 -15.98 19.37
CA ARG A 359 -15.01 -15.82 18.01
C ARG A 359 -15.71 -16.69 16.98
N GLU A 360 -16.02 -17.95 17.31
CA GLU A 360 -16.72 -18.86 16.39
C GLU A 360 -18.16 -18.42 16.18
N LYS A 361 -18.88 -18.09 17.26
CA LYS A 361 -20.29 -17.67 17.19
C LYS A 361 -20.50 -16.33 16.48
N THR A 362 -19.53 -15.43 16.54
CA THR A 362 -19.60 -14.09 15.93
C THR A 362 -18.89 -13.99 14.59
N SER A 363 -18.69 -15.11 13.90
CA SER A 363 -18.01 -15.17 12.61
C SER A 363 -18.80 -16.03 11.60
N PRO A 364 -19.99 -15.57 11.16
CA PRO A 364 -20.84 -16.36 10.22
C PRO A 364 -20.13 -16.74 8.94
N LYS A 365 -19.23 -15.87 8.43
CA LYS A 365 -18.42 -16.20 7.24
C LYS A 365 -17.53 -17.42 7.46
N LEU A 366 -16.98 -17.61 8.69
CA LEU A 366 -16.20 -18.81 9.01
C LEU A 366 -17.08 -20.05 9.15
N GLN A 367 -18.33 -19.90 9.58
CA GLN A 367 -19.28 -21.00 9.63
C GLN A 367 -19.66 -21.44 8.20
N GLU A 368 -20.03 -20.49 7.35
CA GLU A 368 -20.31 -20.77 5.92
C GLU A 368 -19.09 -21.37 5.21
N LEU A 369 -17.89 -20.85 5.52
CA LEU A 369 -16.64 -21.41 5.00
C LEU A 369 -16.45 -22.86 5.45
N ALA A 370 -16.87 -23.22 6.69
CA ALA A 370 -16.77 -24.59 7.18
C ALA A 370 -17.61 -25.54 6.34
N ASP A 371 -18.85 -25.15 6.07
CA ASP A 371 -19.78 -25.96 5.29
C ASP A 371 -19.28 -26.13 3.84
N ILE A 372 -18.79 -25.04 3.22
CA ILE A 372 -18.20 -25.08 1.87
C ILE A 372 -16.95 -26.00 1.83
N LEU A 373 -16.07 -25.91 2.82
CA LEU A 373 -14.85 -26.72 2.84
C LEU A 373 -15.14 -28.19 3.13
N ASP A 374 -16.16 -28.50 3.92
CA ASP A 374 -16.58 -29.88 4.19
C ASP A 374 -17.15 -30.51 2.91
N ASP A 375 -18.02 -29.82 2.20
CA ASP A 375 -18.63 -30.33 0.97
C ASP A 375 -17.61 -30.42 -0.18
N GLU A 376 -16.92 -29.30 -0.50
CA GLU A 376 -16.15 -29.22 -1.74
C GLU A 376 -14.72 -29.78 -1.59
N VAL A 377 -14.14 -29.68 -0.39
CA VAL A 377 -12.75 -30.08 -0.18
C VAL A 377 -12.65 -31.43 0.52
N ALA A 378 -13.34 -31.60 1.66
CA ALA A 378 -13.26 -32.83 2.41
C ALA A 378 -14.01 -33.99 1.72
N SER A 379 -15.24 -33.74 1.23
CA SER A 379 -16.08 -34.74 0.61
C SER A 379 -15.77 -34.95 -0.88
N ASN A 380 -15.65 -33.89 -1.67
CA ASN A 380 -15.39 -33.95 -3.11
C ASN A 380 -13.91 -34.00 -3.49
N GLY A 381 -13.01 -33.76 -2.54
CA GLY A 381 -11.55 -33.86 -2.73
C GLY A 381 -10.91 -32.73 -3.51
N HIS A 382 -11.64 -31.65 -3.83
CA HIS A 382 -11.09 -30.49 -4.53
C HIS A 382 -9.99 -29.81 -3.73
N LYS A 383 -8.98 -29.23 -4.42
CA LYS A 383 -8.05 -28.31 -3.79
C LYS A 383 -8.59 -26.90 -3.88
N ALA A 384 -8.47 -26.15 -2.79
CA ALA A 384 -9.00 -24.80 -2.65
C ALA A 384 -7.92 -23.74 -2.41
N ILE A 385 -8.14 -22.53 -2.92
CA ILE A 385 -7.37 -21.34 -2.58
C ILE A 385 -8.29 -20.38 -1.82
N LEU A 386 -7.88 -19.99 -0.61
CA LEU A 386 -8.57 -19.00 0.21
C LEU A 386 -7.81 -17.68 0.16
N PHE A 387 -8.48 -16.62 -0.26
CA PHE A 387 -7.93 -15.28 -0.30
C PHE A 387 -8.53 -14.37 0.76
N SER A 388 -7.67 -13.58 1.42
CA SER A 388 -8.07 -12.43 2.23
C SER A 388 -7.03 -11.31 2.15
N GLN A 389 -7.46 -10.05 2.25
CA GLN A 389 -6.56 -8.92 2.42
C GLN A 389 -5.88 -8.91 3.79
N TRP A 390 -6.47 -9.62 4.76
CA TRP A 390 -6.09 -9.60 6.16
C TRP A 390 -5.43 -10.92 6.58
N THR A 391 -4.16 -10.87 6.95
CA THR A 391 -3.44 -12.05 7.44
C THR A 391 -4.14 -12.67 8.66
N ASN A 392 -4.66 -11.83 9.56
CA ASN A 392 -5.38 -12.31 10.75
C ASN A 392 -6.67 -13.05 10.40
N MET A 393 -7.35 -12.70 9.29
CA MET A 393 -8.52 -13.47 8.81
C MET A 393 -8.11 -14.88 8.38
N LEU A 394 -6.97 -15.01 7.71
CA LEU A 394 -6.44 -16.33 7.34
C LEU A 394 -6.08 -17.14 8.61
N HIS A 395 -5.53 -16.52 9.64
CA HIS A 395 -5.23 -17.22 10.89
C HIS A 395 -6.50 -17.71 11.61
N LEU A 396 -7.62 -16.98 11.51
CA LEU A 396 -8.90 -17.42 12.07
C LEU A 396 -9.44 -18.68 11.38
N THR A 397 -8.97 -19.04 10.19
CA THR A 397 -9.37 -20.29 9.52
C THR A 397 -8.61 -21.52 10.03
N TYR A 398 -7.50 -21.37 10.74
CA TYR A 398 -6.66 -22.52 11.14
C TYR A 398 -7.39 -23.52 12.05
N PRO A 399 -8.11 -23.12 13.10
CA PRO A 399 -8.87 -24.07 13.92
C PRO A 399 -9.92 -24.85 13.12
N LEU A 400 -10.54 -24.20 12.14
CA LEU A 400 -11.48 -24.80 11.23
C LEU A 400 -10.81 -25.88 10.35
N LEU A 401 -9.68 -25.55 9.73
CA LEU A 401 -8.92 -26.50 8.89
C LEU A 401 -8.41 -27.70 9.70
N GLN A 402 -8.02 -27.48 10.95
CA GLN A 402 -7.64 -28.57 11.85
C GLN A 402 -8.83 -29.48 12.20
N ARG A 403 -10.01 -28.89 12.49
CA ARG A 403 -11.24 -29.65 12.78
C ARG A 403 -11.66 -30.53 11.60
N LEU A 404 -11.52 -30.02 10.38
CA LEU A 404 -11.83 -30.73 9.14
C LEU A 404 -10.68 -31.66 8.67
N ASN A 405 -9.58 -31.72 9.43
CA ASN A 405 -8.38 -32.49 9.06
C ASN A 405 -7.83 -32.16 7.66
N LEU A 406 -7.93 -30.90 7.26
CA LEU A 406 -7.44 -30.41 5.97
C LEU A 406 -6.03 -29.86 6.08
N GLY A 407 -5.07 -30.51 5.42
CA GLY A 407 -3.72 -30.01 5.29
C GLY A 407 -3.69 -28.72 4.49
N HIS A 408 -2.89 -27.73 4.96
CA HIS A 408 -2.83 -26.42 4.33
C HIS A 408 -1.42 -25.83 4.31
N VAL A 409 -1.22 -24.84 3.46
CA VAL A 409 -0.06 -23.95 3.42
C VAL A 409 -0.52 -22.51 3.41
N THR A 410 0.26 -21.60 4.02
CA THR A 410 -0.06 -20.18 4.09
C THR A 410 1.05 -19.37 3.45
N LEU A 411 0.68 -18.47 2.55
CA LEU A 411 1.57 -17.53 1.88
C LEU A 411 1.11 -16.09 2.09
N SER A 412 1.78 -15.39 3.01
CA SER A 412 1.60 -13.96 3.25
C SER A 412 2.78 -13.15 2.72
N GLY A 413 2.67 -11.82 2.80
CA GLY A 413 3.76 -10.90 2.47
C GLY A 413 5.04 -11.14 3.28
N ASP A 414 4.91 -11.65 4.51
CA ASP A 414 5.99 -11.88 5.46
C ASP A 414 6.82 -13.13 5.15
N VAL A 415 6.31 -14.03 4.28
CA VAL A 415 7.04 -15.24 3.91
C VAL A 415 8.24 -14.89 3.02
N PRO A 416 9.47 -15.21 3.44
CA PRO A 416 10.67 -14.95 2.65
C PRO A 416 10.61 -15.61 1.28
N THR A 417 11.07 -14.90 0.25
CA THR A 417 11.00 -15.35 -1.15
C THR A 417 11.57 -16.75 -1.39
N PRO A 418 12.71 -17.18 -0.77
CA PRO A 418 13.23 -18.52 -0.97
C PRO A 418 12.31 -19.65 -0.48
N LYS A 419 11.49 -19.39 0.55
CA LYS A 419 10.56 -20.38 1.12
C LYS A 419 9.26 -20.53 0.31
N ARG A 420 8.94 -19.55 -0.53
CA ARG A 420 7.68 -19.55 -1.31
C ARG A 420 7.59 -20.70 -2.30
N GLY A 421 8.72 -21.04 -2.92
CA GLY A 421 8.81 -22.17 -3.87
C GLY A 421 8.38 -23.49 -3.25
N ALA A 422 8.95 -23.82 -2.10
CA ALA A 422 8.65 -25.06 -1.38
C ALA A 422 7.17 -25.17 -0.91
N LEU A 423 6.54 -24.03 -0.55
CA LEU A 423 5.12 -24.04 -0.19
C LEU A 423 4.23 -24.33 -1.40
N ILE A 424 4.58 -23.78 -2.56
CA ILE A 424 3.85 -24.03 -3.81
C ILE A 424 4.00 -25.49 -4.22
N GLU A 425 5.22 -26.01 -4.22
CA GLU A 425 5.54 -27.41 -4.54
C GLU A 425 4.77 -28.38 -3.61
N ARG A 426 4.76 -28.09 -2.30
CA ARG A 426 3.99 -28.86 -1.34
C ARG A 426 2.48 -28.85 -1.67
N PHE A 427 1.94 -27.71 -2.08
CA PHE A 427 0.52 -27.64 -2.47
C PHE A 427 0.22 -28.47 -3.73
N PHE A 428 1.16 -28.57 -4.67
CA PHE A 428 0.99 -29.35 -5.89
C PHE A 428 1.15 -30.86 -5.63
N GLU A 429 2.17 -31.26 -4.88
CA GLU A 429 2.60 -32.66 -4.77
C GLU A 429 2.01 -33.41 -3.59
N ASP A 430 1.70 -32.71 -2.49
CA ASP A 430 1.14 -33.33 -1.30
C ASP A 430 -0.39 -33.39 -1.41
N ASP A 431 -0.92 -34.63 -1.58
CA ASP A 431 -2.37 -34.86 -1.65
C ASP A 431 -3.10 -34.55 -0.34
N LYS A 432 -2.40 -34.51 0.78
CA LYS A 432 -2.96 -34.10 2.07
C LYS A 432 -3.07 -32.57 2.18
N CYS A 433 -2.27 -31.84 1.40
CA CYS A 433 -2.32 -30.38 1.35
C CYS A 433 -3.45 -29.93 0.41
N LYS A 434 -4.65 -29.74 0.96
CA LYS A 434 -5.86 -29.42 0.20
C LYS A 434 -6.13 -27.92 0.10
N VAL A 435 -5.61 -27.12 1.01
CA VAL A 435 -5.94 -25.68 1.10
C VAL A 435 -4.70 -24.82 0.99
N PHE A 436 -4.75 -23.82 0.12
CA PHE A 436 -3.74 -22.77 -0.03
C PHE A 436 -4.30 -21.44 0.48
N LEU A 437 -3.75 -20.94 1.57
CA LEU A 437 -4.13 -19.64 2.15
C LEU A 437 -3.22 -18.55 1.63
N SER A 438 -3.78 -17.48 1.08
CA SER A 438 -2.97 -16.38 0.51
C SER A 438 -3.53 -15.00 0.79
N THR A 439 -2.63 -14.06 1.06
CA THR A 439 -2.95 -12.63 0.97
C THR A 439 -2.70 -12.12 -0.45
N ASP A 440 -3.29 -10.95 -0.80
CA ASP A 440 -3.04 -10.32 -2.11
C ASP A 440 -1.55 -10.11 -2.38
N ALA A 441 -0.79 -9.66 -1.37
CA ALA A 441 0.66 -9.46 -1.48
C ALA A 441 1.45 -10.76 -1.63
N GLY A 442 1.00 -11.84 -0.98
CA GLY A 442 1.61 -13.17 -1.09
C GLY A 442 1.34 -13.83 -2.44
N GLY A 443 0.13 -13.62 -2.95
CA GLY A 443 -0.37 -14.32 -4.14
C GLY A 443 0.08 -13.76 -5.50
N VAL A 444 0.82 -12.65 -5.57
CA VAL A 444 1.21 -12.03 -6.84
C VAL A 444 2.06 -12.98 -7.70
N GLY A 445 1.62 -13.22 -8.94
CA GLY A 445 2.35 -13.98 -9.96
C GLY A 445 2.37 -15.50 -9.80
N LEU A 446 1.75 -16.08 -8.78
CA LEU A 446 1.76 -17.53 -8.55
C LEU A 446 0.91 -18.30 -9.57
N ASN A 447 1.32 -19.54 -9.83
CA ASN A 447 0.56 -20.52 -10.59
C ASN A 447 0.02 -21.55 -9.60
N LEU A 448 -1.32 -21.64 -9.47
CA LEU A 448 -1.98 -22.54 -8.51
C LEU A 448 -3.10 -23.35 -9.19
N GLN A 449 -2.83 -23.85 -10.42
CA GLN A 449 -3.80 -24.62 -11.23
C GLN A 449 -4.18 -25.97 -10.60
N ALA A 450 -3.48 -26.41 -9.55
CA ALA A 450 -3.90 -27.58 -8.79
C ALA A 450 -5.26 -27.39 -8.08
N ALA A 451 -5.68 -26.12 -7.87
CA ALA A 451 -6.95 -25.81 -7.26
C ALA A 451 -8.05 -25.60 -8.32
N SER A 452 -9.23 -26.15 -8.08
CA SER A 452 -10.46 -25.92 -8.84
C SER A 452 -11.47 -25.06 -8.08
N LEU A 453 -11.16 -24.70 -6.83
CA LEU A 453 -12.00 -23.85 -5.98
C LEU A 453 -11.21 -22.61 -5.51
N VAL A 454 -11.81 -21.43 -5.72
CA VAL A 454 -11.26 -20.14 -5.25
C VAL A 454 -12.28 -19.50 -4.32
N ILE A 455 -11.91 -19.28 -3.07
CA ILE A 455 -12.79 -18.67 -2.06
C ILE A 455 -12.21 -17.31 -1.65
N ASN A 456 -12.96 -16.24 -1.89
CA ASN A 456 -12.66 -14.91 -1.43
C ASN A 456 -13.38 -14.64 -0.11
N LEU A 457 -12.65 -14.61 1.00
CA LEU A 457 -13.21 -14.31 2.33
C LEU A 457 -13.64 -12.85 2.44
N ASP A 458 -13.01 -11.97 1.65
CA ASP A 458 -13.33 -10.55 1.52
C ASP A 458 -13.17 -10.08 0.06
N LEU A 459 -13.91 -9.04 -0.28
CA LEU A 459 -13.83 -8.41 -1.61
C LEU A 459 -12.77 -7.30 -1.62
N PRO A 460 -11.89 -7.25 -2.63
CA PRO A 460 -10.99 -6.11 -2.82
C PRO A 460 -11.75 -4.90 -3.39
N TRP A 461 -11.26 -3.69 -3.13
CA TRP A 461 -11.80 -2.45 -3.72
C TRP A 461 -11.62 -2.34 -5.24
N ASN A 462 -10.68 -3.10 -5.79
CA ASN A 462 -10.33 -3.08 -7.20
C ASN A 462 -10.73 -4.40 -7.86
N PRO A 463 -11.57 -4.39 -8.90
CA PRO A 463 -11.98 -5.59 -9.62
C PRO A 463 -10.79 -6.36 -10.20
N ALA A 464 -9.75 -5.65 -10.62
CA ALA A 464 -8.54 -6.26 -11.14
C ALA A 464 -7.82 -7.15 -10.11
N VAL A 465 -7.87 -6.81 -8.82
CA VAL A 465 -7.32 -7.67 -7.76
C VAL A 465 -8.15 -8.94 -7.60
N LEU A 466 -9.48 -8.84 -7.72
CA LEU A 466 -10.35 -10.02 -7.70
C LEU A 466 -10.04 -10.94 -8.89
N ASP A 467 -9.95 -10.37 -10.09
CA ASP A 467 -9.59 -11.13 -11.29
C ASP A 467 -8.15 -11.70 -11.18
N GLN A 468 -7.22 -10.99 -10.53
CA GLN A 468 -5.89 -11.50 -10.22
C GLN A 468 -5.92 -12.72 -9.30
N ARG A 469 -6.74 -12.71 -8.25
CA ARG A 469 -6.93 -13.86 -7.35
C ARG A 469 -7.43 -15.07 -8.14
N ILE A 470 -8.46 -14.90 -8.93
CA ILE A 470 -9.08 -15.96 -9.73
C ILE A 470 -8.11 -16.52 -10.77
N ALA A 471 -7.36 -15.65 -11.43
CA ALA A 471 -6.38 -16.03 -12.43
C ALA A 471 -5.18 -16.86 -11.88
N ARG A 472 -5.11 -17.11 -10.58
CA ARG A 472 -4.13 -18.06 -10.01
C ARG A 472 -4.53 -19.50 -10.28
N ALA A 473 -5.80 -19.82 -10.25
CA ALA A 473 -6.38 -21.14 -10.54
C ALA A 473 -6.89 -21.23 -11.99
N HIS A 474 -7.68 -20.24 -12.44
CA HIS A 474 -8.28 -20.23 -13.78
C HIS A 474 -7.31 -19.67 -14.82
N ARG A 475 -6.48 -20.55 -15.36
CA ARG A 475 -5.48 -20.21 -16.38
C ARG A 475 -5.15 -21.44 -17.22
N HIS A 476 -4.40 -21.23 -18.31
CA HIS A 476 -3.98 -22.32 -19.18
C HIS A 476 -3.33 -23.48 -18.42
N GLY A 477 -3.76 -24.70 -18.73
CA GLY A 477 -3.34 -25.93 -18.04
C GLY A 477 -4.21 -26.30 -16.82
N GLN A 478 -5.32 -25.61 -16.59
CA GLN A 478 -6.36 -26.02 -15.64
C GLN A 478 -7.27 -27.08 -16.29
N PRO A 479 -7.35 -28.30 -15.73
CA PRO A 479 -8.15 -29.37 -16.33
C PRO A 479 -9.62 -29.35 -15.89
N HIS A 480 -9.95 -28.59 -14.82
CA HIS A 480 -11.28 -28.63 -14.19
C HIS A 480 -11.97 -27.28 -14.24
N THR A 481 -13.30 -27.28 -14.26
CA THR A 481 -14.10 -26.08 -14.02
C THR A 481 -13.68 -25.40 -12.71
N VAL A 482 -13.47 -24.08 -12.75
CA VAL A 482 -13.07 -23.32 -11.58
C VAL A 482 -14.28 -22.67 -10.95
N ASN A 483 -14.63 -23.11 -9.75
CA ASN A 483 -15.65 -22.50 -8.93
C ASN A 483 -15.07 -21.35 -8.11
N VAL A 484 -15.64 -20.16 -8.26
CA VAL A 484 -15.26 -18.96 -7.51
C VAL A 484 -16.37 -18.61 -6.53
N ILE A 485 -16.06 -18.58 -5.26
CA ILE A 485 -16.99 -18.24 -4.19
C ILE A 485 -16.54 -16.95 -3.52
N ASN A 486 -17.42 -15.96 -3.52
CA ASN A 486 -17.20 -14.68 -2.83
C ASN A 486 -18.10 -14.64 -1.59
N LEU A 487 -17.52 -14.60 -0.39
CA LEU A 487 -18.28 -14.43 0.85
C LEU A 487 -18.53 -12.95 1.10
N VAL A 488 -19.77 -12.53 1.05
CA VAL A 488 -20.19 -11.13 1.11
C VAL A 488 -21.10 -10.92 2.30
N ALA A 489 -20.77 -10.01 3.20
CA ALA A 489 -21.64 -9.66 4.32
C ALA A 489 -22.85 -8.88 3.81
N LYS A 490 -24.05 -9.49 3.98
CA LYS A 490 -25.34 -8.97 3.47
C LYS A 490 -25.74 -7.66 4.17
N GLY A 491 -26.25 -6.70 3.42
CA GLY A 491 -26.71 -5.41 3.95
C GLY A 491 -25.58 -4.44 4.33
N THR A 492 -24.33 -4.75 3.99
CA THR A 492 -23.15 -3.97 4.41
C THR A 492 -22.46 -3.27 3.25
N ILE A 493 -21.36 -2.59 3.58
CA ILE A 493 -20.45 -1.98 2.60
C ILE A 493 -19.91 -3.00 1.59
N GLU A 494 -19.77 -4.28 1.95
CA GLU A 494 -19.26 -5.31 1.04
C GLU A 494 -20.24 -5.63 -0.09
N GLU A 495 -21.53 -5.73 0.21
CA GLU A 495 -22.54 -5.98 -0.82
C GLU A 495 -22.54 -4.86 -1.86
N ARG A 496 -22.45 -3.61 -1.43
CA ARG A 496 -22.40 -2.44 -2.33
C ARG A 496 -21.07 -2.28 -3.07
N MET A 497 -20.00 -2.90 -2.55
CA MET A 497 -18.76 -2.98 -3.30
C MET A 497 -18.92 -3.76 -4.60
N LEU A 498 -19.81 -4.76 -4.67
CA LEU A 498 -20.11 -5.49 -5.92
C LEU A 498 -20.58 -4.55 -7.02
N ASP A 499 -21.50 -3.63 -6.71
CA ASP A 499 -22.00 -2.64 -7.68
C ASP A 499 -20.89 -1.70 -8.15
N THR A 500 -20.03 -1.29 -7.23
CA THR A 500 -18.86 -0.44 -7.56
C THR A 500 -17.84 -1.19 -8.43
N LEU A 501 -17.65 -2.48 -8.21
CA LEU A 501 -16.76 -3.32 -9.00
C LEU A 501 -17.28 -3.47 -10.44
N ALA A 502 -18.60 -3.62 -10.62
CA ALA A 502 -19.23 -3.67 -11.93
C ALA A 502 -19.04 -2.36 -12.72
N ALA A 503 -19.37 -1.21 -12.12
CA ALA A 503 -19.20 0.10 -12.74
C ALA A 503 -17.76 0.42 -13.18
N LYS A 504 -16.76 -0.08 -12.46
CA LYS A 504 -15.34 0.09 -12.85
C LYS A 504 -14.97 -0.76 -14.07
N ARG A 505 -15.56 -1.95 -14.23
CA ARG A 505 -15.37 -2.78 -15.42
C ARG A 505 -15.88 -2.09 -16.67
N ASP A 506 -16.99 -1.34 -16.60
CA ASP A 506 -17.57 -0.62 -17.73
C ASP A 506 -16.65 0.49 -18.28
N VAL A 507 -15.98 1.25 -17.40
CA VAL A 507 -14.99 2.27 -17.80
C VAL A 507 -13.81 1.63 -18.51
N PHE A 508 -13.37 0.49 -18.02
CA PHE A 508 -12.28 -0.26 -18.63
C PHE A 508 -12.65 -0.80 -20.02
N ALA A 509 -13.86 -1.37 -20.14
CA ALA A 509 -14.38 -1.84 -21.42
C ALA A 509 -14.53 -0.71 -22.45
N GLY A 510 -14.90 0.49 -22.01
CA GLY A 510 -15.00 1.68 -22.87
C GLY A 510 -13.67 2.07 -23.53
N VAL A 511 -12.53 1.93 -22.83
CA VAL A 511 -11.20 2.30 -23.36
C VAL A 511 -10.54 1.19 -24.17
N PHE A 512 -10.70 -0.06 -23.76
CA PHE A 512 -10.02 -1.23 -24.33
C PHE A 512 -10.95 -2.24 -25.02
N GLY A 513 -12.26 -1.99 -25.01
CA GLY A 513 -13.26 -2.86 -25.67
C GLY A 513 -13.30 -2.70 -27.19
N SER A 514 -14.27 -3.36 -27.84
CA SER A 514 -14.49 -3.33 -29.27
C SER A 514 -14.84 -1.92 -29.80
N GLU A 515 -14.79 -1.74 -31.14
CA GLU A 515 -15.11 -0.47 -31.80
C GLU A 515 -16.54 0.03 -31.53
N GLU A 516 -17.45 -0.85 -31.10
CA GLU A 516 -18.84 -0.53 -30.77
C GLU A 516 -19.02 0.09 -29.37
N ALA A 517 -17.96 0.15 -28.55
CA ALA A 517 -18.07 0.74 -27.24
C ALA A 517 -18.25 2.28 -27.31
N PRO A 518 -19.05 2.88 -26.40
CA PRO A 518 -19.42 4.29 -26.47
C PRO A 518 -18.21 5.22 -26.45
N GLY A 519 -18.21 6.22 -27.36
CA GLY A 519 -17.15 7.23 -27.47
C GLY A 519 -17.15 8.27 -26.34
N GLU A 520 -18.22 8.32 -25.55
CA GLU A 520 -18.37 9.17 -24.35
C GLU A 520 -18.78 8.32 -23.16
N ILE A 521 -18.08 8.51 -22.07
CA ILE A 521 -18.39 7.91 -20.78
C ILE A 521 -18.77 9.05 -19.84
N THR A 522 -20.06 9.25 -19.67
CA THR A 522 -20.59 10.22 -18.70
C THR A 522 -20.71 9.53 -17.36
N PHE A 523 -20.07 10.08 -16.38
CA PHE A 523 -20.24 9.62 -15.02
C PHE A 523 -21.57 10.14 -14.48
N HIS A 524 -22.68 9.48 -14.79
CA HIS A 524 -23.97 9.85 -14.21
C HIS A 524 -23.94 9.85 -12.68
N ASP A 525 -22.96 9.14 -12.06
CA ASP A 525 -22.74 9.06 -10.61
C ASP A 525 -21.30 9.31 -10.14
N THR A 526 -20.29 9.41 -10.98
CA THR A 526 -18.88 9.51 -10.55
C THR A 526 -18.33 10.93 -10.45
N GLY A 527 -19.13 11.93 -10.75
CA GLY A 527 -18.90 13.31 -10.32
C GLY A 527 -19.14 13.51 -8.83
N GLN A 528 -19.60 12.48 -8.15
CA GLN A 528 -19.71 12.43 -6.72
C GLN A 528 -18.33 12.57 -6.11
N SER A 529 -18.23 13.46 -5.13
CA SER A 529 -17.01 13.55 -4.30
C SER A 529 -16.75 12.19 -3.69
N LEU A 530 -15.50 11.89 -3.30
CA LEU A 530 -15.20 10.68 -2.52
C LEU A 530 -16.24 10.45 -1.40
N MET A 531 -16.74 11.53 -0.81
CA MET A 531 -17.76 11.51 0.22
C MET A 531 -19.10 10.97 -0.24
N GLN A 532 -19.49 11.28 -1.46
CA GLN A 532 -20.76 10.83 -2.03
C GLN A 532 -20.71 9.33 -2.37
N LYS A 533 -19.56 8.87 -2.88
CA LYS A 533 -19.33 7.44 -3.09
C LYS A 533 -19.33 6.63 -1.79
N ILE A 534 -18.79 7.21 -0.72
CA ILE A 534 -18.82 6.59 0.61
C ILE A 534 -20.27 6.63 1.16
N ASP A 535 -21.04 7.68 0.89
CA ASP A 535 -22.45 7.79 1.29
C ASP A 535 -23.30 6.73 0.61
N ASP A 536 -23.11 6.50 -0.70
CA ASP A 536 -23.78 5.42 -1.45
C ASP A 536 -23.38 4.04 -0.92
N LEU A 537 -22.11 3.88 -0.56
CA LEU A 537 -21.61 2.63 0.06
C LEU A 537 -22.18 2.39 1.47
N LEU A 538 -22.59 3.45 2.20
CA LEU A 538 -23.24 3.28 3.50
C LEU A 538 -24.71 2.87 3.38
N GLY A 539 -25.47 3.46 2.44
CA GLY A 539 -26.90 3.26 2.19
C GLY A 539 -27.82 3.36 3.40
N ALA A 540 -29.07 3.03 3.22
CA ALA A 540 -30.04 2.91 4.30
C ALA A 540 -29.66 1.74 5.25
N PRO A 541 -29.99 1.85 6.56
CA PRO A 541 -29.84 0.71 7.45
C PRO A 541 -30.62 -0.49 6.93
N PRO A 542 -30.07 -1.71 7.01
CA PRO A 542 -30.77 -2.89 6.55
C PRO A 542 -32.06 -3.13 7.33
N PRO A 543 -33.11 -3.66 6.72
CA PRO A 543 -34.30 -4.08 7.44
C PRO A 543 -33.96 -5.11 8.50
N ALA A 544 -34.75 -5.18 9.56
CA ALA A 544 -34.52 -6.08 10.71
C ALA A 544 -34.41 -7.58 10.32
N GLU A 545 -34.97 -7.95 9.20
CA GLU A 545 -34.96 -9.32 8.65
C GLU A 545 -33.56 -9.81 8.17
N VAL A 546 -32.57 -8.90 8.02
CA VAL A 546 -31.21 -9.24 7.60
C VAL A 546 -30.34 -9.65 8.79
N ARG A 547 -30.86 -9.55 10.01
CA ARG A 547 -30.18 -9.98 11.22
C ARG A 547 -30.36 -11.48 11.39
N LEU A 548 -29.24 -12.19 11.47
CA LEU A 548 -29.26 -13.61 11.80
C LEU A 548 -29.52 -13.75 13.31
N ASP A 549 -30.75 -14.14 13.67
CA ASP A 549 -31.03 -14.74 14.97
C ASP A 549 -30.38 -16.13 14.97
N LEU A 550 -29.16 -16.21 15.34
CA LEU A 550 -28.55 -17.48 15.72
C LEU A 550 -29.12 -17.88 17.08
N ALA A 551 -30.38 -18.40 17.10
CA ALA A 551 -30.90 -19.06 18.27
C ALA A 551 -29.93 -20.20 18.64
N PRO A 552 -29.48 -20.28 19.89
CA PRO A 552 -28.59 -21.36 20.30
C PRO A 552 -29.36 -22.66 20.15
N ARG A 553 -28.84 -23.59 19.34
CA ARG A 553 -29.25 -24.99 19.42
C ARG A 553 -29.01 -25.43 20.88
N ALA A 554 -30.09 -25.72 21.58
CA ALA A 554 -30.06 -26.10 22.97
C ALA A 554 -29.11 -27.30 23.19
N ALA A 555 -27.96 -27.02 23.77
CA ALA A 555 -27.17 -28.02 24.49
C ALA A 555 -27.64 -28.03 25.94
N PRO A 556 -27.66 -29.18 26.60
CA PRO A 556 -28.22 -29.29 27.94
C PRO A 556 -27.44 -28.43 28.94
N GLU A 557 -28.21 -27.73 29.76
CA GLU A 557 -27.72 -26.80 30.76
C GLU A 557 -26.81 -27.48 31.83
N THR A 558 -25.55 -27.09 31.84
CA THR A 558 -24.74 -27.02 33.03
C THR A 558 -24.18 -25.62 33.13
N LYS A 559 -24.71 -24.84 34.04
CA LYS A 559 -24.20 -23.53 34.41
C LYS A 559 -22.78 -23.68 34.96
N ALA A 560 -21.77 -23.53 34.13
CA ALA A 560 -20.41 -23.26 34.58
C ALA A 560 -20.30 -21.75 34.88
N ALA A 561 -19.82 -21.41 36.04
CA ALA A 561 -19.49 -20.02 36.41
C ALA A 561 -18.44 -19.47 35.44
N PRO A 562 -18.45 -18.16 35.13
CA PRO A 562 -17.45 -17.56 34.24
C PRO A 562 -16.04 -17.81 34.82
N PRO A 563 -15.03 -18.03 33.95
CA PRO A 563 -13.67 -18.28 34.39
C PRO A 563 -13.16 -17.09 35.28
N PRO A 564 -12.40 -17.36 36.33
CA PRO A 564 -11.92 -16.33 37.21
C PRO A 564 -10.97 -15.37 36.50
N THR A 565 -11.27 -14.07 36.59
CA THR A 565 -10.44 -13.00 36.02
C THR A 565 -9.79 -12.16 37.08
N LEU A 566 -8.60 -11.60 36.84
CA LEU A 566 -7.91 -10.72 37.77
C LEU A 566 -8.73 -9.47 38.15
N ARG A 567 -9.57 -8.99 37.24
CA ARG A 567 -10.46 -7.85 37.47
C ARG A 567 -11.56 -8.20 38.46
N ALA A 568 -12.25 -9.31 38.26
CA ALA A 568 -13.27 -9.77 39.20
C ALA A 568 -12.68 -10.16 40.56
N PHE A 569 -11.43 -10.65 40.61
CA PHE A 569 -10.68 -10.84 41.84
C PHE A 569 -10.38 -9.50 42.52
N ALA A 570 -9.95 -8.48 41.81
CA ALA A 570 -9.70 -7.15 42.39
C ALA A 570 -10.97 -6.56 43.00
N ASP A 571 -12.12 -6.65 42.35
CA ASP A 571 -13.41 -6.18 42.87
C ASP A 571 -13.79 -6.93 44.16
N ARG A 572 -13.58 -8.24 44.20
CA ARG A 572 -13.83 -9.06 45.37
C ARG A 572 -12.88 -8.72 46.53
N LEU A 573 -11.60 -8.48 46.24
CA LEU A 573 -10.58 -8.10 47.21
C LEU A 573 -10.90 -6.74 47.86
N VAL A 574 -11.30 -5.76 47.05
CA VAL A 574 -11.72 -4.43 47.54
C VAL A 574 -12.98 -4.52 48.39
N GLY A 575 -13.93 -5.37 48.01
CA GLY A 575 -15.13 -5.63 48.80
C GLY A 575 -14.85 -6.30 50.16
N HIS A 576 -13.84 -7.17 50.24
CA HIS A 576 -13.43 -7.83 51.51
C HIS A 576 -12.62 -6.94 52.46
N PHE A 577 -11.85 -6.01 51.92
CA PHE A 577 -10.98 -5.10 52.68
C PHE A 577 -11.26 -3.64 52.28
N PRO A 578 -12.47 -3.11 52.59
CA PRO A 578 -12.85 -1.77 52.20
C PRO A 578 -11.92 -0.70 52.79
N GLY A 579 -11.39 0.16 51.97
CA GLY A 579 -10.48 1.23 52.34
C GLY A 579 -9.03 0.82 52.62
N ARG A 580 -8.74 -0.47 52.69
CA ARG A 580 -7.38 -0.98 52.96
C ARG A 580 -6.60 -1.31 51.70
N ILE A 581 -7.27 -1.63 50.61
CA ILE A 581 -6.65 -1.88 49.31
C ILE A 581 -6.57 -0.56 48.57
N LEU A 582 -5.38 -0.15 48.16
CA LEU A 582 -5.12 1.12 47.50
C LEU A 582 -4.87 0.95 45.99
N LEU A 583 -4.27 -0.18 45.59
CA LEU A 583 -3.99 -0.47 44.18
C LEU A 583 -3.97 -1.98 43.96
N VAL A 584 -4.57 -2.45 42.89
CA VAL A 584 -4.44 -3.81 42.39
C VAL A 584 -4.08 -3.76 40.90
N ARG A 585 -2.93 -4.31 40.54
CA ARG A 585 -2.44 -4.35 39.15
C ARG A 585 -1.62 -5.60 38.87
N ARG A 586 -1.33 -5.89 37.57
CA ARG A 586 -0.32 -6.88 37.23
C ARG A 586 1.06 -6.42 37.68
N ALA A 587 1.81 -7.31 38.28
CA ALA A 587 3.20 -7.02 38.66
C ALA A 587 4.03 -6.81 37.40
N PRO A 588 4.94 -5.81 37.37
CA PRO A 588 5.88 -5.63 36.28
C PRO A 588 6.84 -6.83 36.19
N GLN A 589 7.24 -7.22 35.00
CA GLN A 589 8.22 -8.28 34.78
C GLN A 589 9.58 -7.86 35.36
N LEU A 590 10.04 -8.56 36.35
CA LEU A 590 11.40 -8.43 36.85
C LEU A 590 12.32 -9.44 36.11
N PRO A 591 13.59 -9.09 35.82
CA PRO A 591 14.53 -10.02 35.18
C PRO A 591 14.68 -11.28 36.02
N GLY A 592 14.33 -12.45 35.49
CA GLY A 592 14.43 -13.76 36.14
C GLY A 592 13.15 -14.31 36.76
N ALA A 593 12.02 -13.61 36.68
CA ALA A 593 10.72 -14.13 37.11
C ALA A 593 9.98 -14.86 35.97
N PRO A 594 9.20 -15.93 36.26
CA PRO A 594 8.41 -16.59 35.22
C PRO A 594 7.40 -15.63 34.57
N ALA A 595 7.27 -15.74 33.25
CA ALA A 595 6.36 -14.92 32.49
C ALA A 595 4.91 -15.27 32.81
N ASP A 596 4.09 -14.26 32.98
CA ASP A 596 2.64 -14.23 33.09
C ASP A 596 2.01 -14.71 34.43
N GLY A 597 1.37 -13.78 35.12
CA GLY A 597 0.35 -14.07 36.11
C GLY A 597 0.49 -13.42 37.46
N ASN A 598 1.56 -12.70 37.81
CA ASN A 598 1.72 -12.13 39.13
C ASN A 598 0.87 -10.87 39.35
N VAL A 599 0.25 -10.74 40.54
CA VAL A 599 -0.56 -9.60 40.96
C VAL A 599 0.19 -8.79 41.99
N LEU A 600 0.25 -7.48 41.79
CA LEU A 600 0.73 -6.51 42.77
C LEU A 600 -0.46 -5.86 43.47
N VAL A 601 -0.50 -5.96 44.79
CA VAL A 601 -1.49 -5.33 45.66
C VAL A 601 -0.78 -4.34 46.59
N VAL A 602 -1.22 -3.08 46.58
CA VAL A 602 -0.73 -2.05 47.50
C VAL A 602 -1.79 -1.81 48.56
N VAL A 603 -1.39 -1.84 49.81
CA VAL A 603 -2.26 -1.64 50.98
C VAL A 603 -1.88 -0.38 51.76
N ASP A 604 -2.79 0.11 52.61
CA ASP A 604 -2.60 1.32 53.41
C ASP A 604 -1.49 1.15 54.44
N ARG A 605 -1.49 -0.02 55.14
CA ARG A 605 -0.55 -0.36 56.24
C ARG A 605 -0.56 -1.86 56.52
N ALA A 606 0.46 -2.32 57.30
CA ALA A 606 0.59 -3.67 57.83
C ALA A 606 0.36 -4.80 56.81
N PRO A 607 1.15 -4.87 55.68
CA PRO A 607 0.98 -5.87 54.62
C PRO A 607 1.15 -7.31 55.16
N ALA A 608 1.96 -7.52 56.18
CA ALA A 608 2.19 -8.84 56.78
C ALA A 608 0.93 -9.45 57.40
N GLU A 609 0.05 -8.64 57.98
CA GLU A 609 -1.21 -9.09 58.60
C GLU A 609 -2.27 -9.47 57.56
N LEU A 610 -2.28 -8.80 56.40
CA LEU A 610 -3.24 -9.03 55.33
C LEU A 610 -2.84 -10.15 54.40
N ARG A 611 -1.55 -10.46 54.32
CA ARG A 611 -1.00 -11.46 53.42
C ARG A 611 -1.70 -12.83 53.50
N PRO A 612 -1.86 -13.48 54.67
CA PRO A 612 -2.50 -14.80 54.76
C PRO A 612 -3.95 -14.78 54.28
N GLN A 613 -4.65 -13.68 54.54
CA GLN A 613 -6.07 -13.54 54.19
C GLN A 613 -6.23 -13.30 52.71
N ILE A 614 -5.34 -12.52 52.06
CA ILE A 614 -5.35 -12.26 50.63
C ILE A 614 -4.93 -13.51 49.86
N GLU A 615 -3.91 -14.25 50.35
CA GLU A 615 -3.47 -15.53 49.74
C GLU A 615 -4.58 -16.59 49.82
N LYS A 616 -5.33 -16.64 50.92
CA LYS A 616 -6.49 -17.51 51.05
C LYS A 616 -7.59 -17.17 50.04
N LEU A 617 -7.93 -15.89 49.91
CA LEU A 617 -8.91 -15.43 48.90
C LEU A 617 -8.46 -15.70 47.50
N LEU A 618 -7.16 -15.56 47.21
CA LEU A 618 -6.57 -15.83 45.90
C LEU A 618 -6.65 -17.33 45.58
N ALA A 619 -6.32 -18.20 46.54
CA ALA A 619 -6.42 -19.64 46.38
C ALA A 619 -7.87 -20.13 46.27
N GLU A 620 -8.82 -19.51 46.98
CA GLU A 620 -10.25 -19.81 46.83
C GLU A 620 -10.82 -19.37 45.50
N TYR A 621 -10.28 -18.28 44.88
CA TYR A 621 -10.79 -17.74 43.62
C TYR A 621 -10.16 -18.37 42.39
N PHE A 622 -8.86 -18.70 42.43
CA PHE A 622 -8.08 -19.33 41.37
C PHE A 622 -7.68 -20.78 41.73
N GLY A 623 -8.42 -21.49 42.60
CA GLY A 623 -8.13 -22.85 43.05
C GLY A 623 -8.19 -23.90 41.93
N PRO A 624 -7.83 -25.16 42.22
CA PRO A 624 -7.62 -26.20 41.21
C PRO A 624 -8.85 -26.52 40.38
N ASP A 625 -10.04 -26.18 40.81
CA ASP A 625 -11.29 -26.37 40.07
C ASP A 625 -11.54 -25.28 39.01
N SER A 626 -10.73 -24.22 38.97
CA SER A 626 -10.89 -23.08 38.07
C SER A 626 -10.21 -23.25 36.70
N GLY A 627 -9.29 -24.19 36.57
CA GLY A 627 -8.50 -24.43 35.36
C GLY A 627 -7.49 -23.30 35.02
N VAL A 628 -7.26 -22.38 35.96
CA VAL A 628 -6.32 -21.26 35.84
C VAL A 628 -5.26 -21.36 36.95
N ASP A 629 -3.99 -21.18 36.61
CA ASP A 629 -2.88 -21.16 37.56
C ASP A 629 -3.06 -20.02 38.57
N ILE A 630 -2.78 -20.29 39.84
CA ILE A 630 -2.87 -19.30 40.93
C ILE A 630 -1.78 -18.26 40.69
N PRO A 631 -2.13 -16.96 40.46
CA PRO A 631 -1.13 -15.93 40.28
C PRO A 631 -0.31 -15.67 41.53
N GLY A 632 1.00 -15.41 41.36
CA GLY A 632 1.88 -15.02 42.46
C GLY A 632 1.47 -13.66 43.03
N LEU A 633 1.44 -13.52 44.41
CA LEU A 633 1.06 -12.30 45.12
C LEU A 633 2.28 -11.49 45.53
N HIS A 634 2.39 -10.25 45.04
CA HIS A 634 3.27 -9.22 45.54
C HIS A 634 2.45 -8.22 46.36
N LEU A 635 2.67 -8.19 47.66
CA LEU A 635 1.97 -7.32 48.59
C LEU A 635 2.93 -6.32 49.22
N MET A 636 2.62 -5.01 49.13
CA MET A 636 3.44 -3.95 49.71
C MET A 636 2.59 -2.81 50.29
N GLU A 637 3.22 -2.03 51.13
CA GLU A 637 2.63 -0.83 51.74
C GLU A 637 2.78 0.38 50.79
N GLN A 638 1.89 1.36 50.96
CA GLN A 638 1.85 2.57 50.12
C GLN A 638 3.20 3.32 50.10
N GLU A 639 3.88 3.41 51.22
CA GLU A 639 5.15 4.13 51.35
C GLU A 639 6.28 3.40 50.62
N SER A 640 6.33 2.09 50.74
CA SER A 640 7.25 1.23 49.99
C SER A 640 7.02 1.31 48.48
N TYR A 641 5.76 1.38 48.04
CA TYR A 641 5.41 1.55 46.65
C TYR A 641 5.83 2.93 46.11
N ARG A 642 5.63 4.00 46.90
CA ARG A 642 6.10 5.35 46.52
C ARG A 642 7.63 5.41 46.40
N THR A 643 8.35 4.78 47.34
CA THR A 643 9.81 4.71 47.32
C THR A 643 10.30 3.97 46.06
N LEU A 644 9.64 2.86 45.72
CA LEU A 644 9.96 2.07 44.52
C LEU A 644 9.71 2.86 43.22
N LEU A 645 8.61 3.62 43.17
CA LEU A 645 8.31 4.52 42.06
C LEU A 645 9.36 5.63 41.90
N ALA A 646 9.82 6.20 43.00
CA ALA A 646 10.86 7.24 42.98
C ALA A 646 12.21 6.67 42.49
N LEU A 647 12.59 5.48 42.94
CA LEU A 647 13.83 4.80 42.56
C LEU A 647 13.85 4.37 41.07
N THR A 648 12.70 4.02 40.53
CA THR A 648 12.57 3.58 39.17
C THR A 648 12.25 4.73 38.20
N GLY A 649 12.26 5.98 38.65
CA GLY A 649 11.91 7.14 37.86
C GLY A 649 10.51 7.09 37.24
N GLY A 650 9.60 6.32 37.84
CA GLY A 650 8.24 6.08 37.36
C GLY A 650 8.12 4.99 36.27
N ALA A 651 9.21 4.30 35.93
CA ALA A 651 9.21 3.25 34.92
C ALA A 651 8.23 2.10 35.24
N LEU A 652 7.94 1.87 36.51
CA LEU A 652 6.94 0.90 36.97
C LEU A 652 5.49 1.28 36.57
N GLU A 653 5.21 2.54 36.39
CA GLU A 653 3.90 3.03 35.92
C GLU A 653 3.85 3.26 34.38
N GLN A 654 4.97 3.24 33.71
CA GLN A 654 5.01 3.28 32.24
C GLN A 654 4.45 1.98 31.70
N THR A 655 3.24 2.04 31.20
CA THR A 655 2.52 0.89 30.64
C THR A 655 2.31 1.11 29.16
N ASP A 656 2.52 0.05 28.37
CA ASP A 656 2.00 -0.07 27.02
C ASP A 656 0.49 0.25 27.05
N PRO A 657 0.00 1.23 26.26
CA PRO A 657 -1.41 1.63 26.26
C PRO A 657 -2.40 0.52 25.87
N LYS A 658 -1.91 -0.65 25.47
CA LYS A 658 -2.70 -1.78 24.95
C LYS A 658 -2.91 -2.92 25.98
N ALA A 659 -2.31 -2.87 27.15
CA ALA A 659 -2.49 -3.91 28.16
C ALA A 659 -3.19 -3.34 29.40
N GLU A 660 -4.37 -3.85 29.71
CA GLU A 660 -5.08 -3.55 30.97
C GLU A 660 -4.27 -4.14 32.13
N LYS A 661 -3.37 -3.31 32.68
CA LYS A 661 -2.46 -3.72 33.77
C LYS A 661 -2.92 -3.27 35.13
N GLU A 662 -3.86 -2.36 35.24
CA GLU A 662 -4.41 -1.84 36.48
C GLU A 662 -5.88 -2.21 36.61
N PHE A 663 -6.26 -2.91 37.68
CA PHE A 663 -7.61 -3.41 37.89
C PHE A 663 -8.38 -2.56 38.92
N TYR A 664 -7.68 -1.93 39.86
CA TYR A 664 -8.27 -1.04 40.87
C TYR A 664 -7.25 -0.01 41.34
N ARG A 665 -7.69 1.25 41.55
CA ARG A 665 -6.96 2.34 42.20
C ARG A 665 -7.89 3.12 43.12
N ALA A 666 -7.52 3.25 44.39
CA ALA A 666 -8.28 4.03 45.35
C ALA A 666 -8.19 5.54 45.01
N PRO A 667 -9.23 6.33 45.31
CA PRO A 667 -9.19 7.80 45.09
C PRO A 667 -8.11 8.52 45.90
N SER A 668 -7.58 7.91 46.95
CA SER A 668 -6.50 8.44 47.80
C SER A 668 -5.09 8.23 47.19
N MET A 669 -4.99 7.41 46.12
CA MET A 669 -3.73 7.22 45.41
C MET A 669 -3.58 8.26 44.28
N PRO A 670 -2.41 8.88 44.12
CA PRO A 670 -2.20 9.82 43.03
C PRO A 670 -2.43 9.13 41.69
N ALA A 671 -3.01 9.88 40.70
CA ALA A 671 -3.21 9.38 39.36
C ALA A 671 -1.86 9.02 38.69
N PRO A 672 -1.82 8.01 37.83
CA PRO A 672 -0.62 7.70 37.09
C PRO A 672 -0.20 8.93 36.27
N ALA A 673 1.12 9.14 36.14
CA ALA A 673 1.71 10.33 35.55
C ALA A 673 1.39 10.44 34.03
N ALA A 674 0.17 10.81 33.70
CA ALA A 674 -0.22 11.22 32.33
C ALA A 674 0.60 12.43 31.84
N ALA A 675 1.23 13.18 32.73
CA ALA A 675 2.09 14.32 32.44
C ALA A 675 3.40 13.93 31.70
N ARG A 676 3.95 12.73 31.90
CA ARG A 676 5.21 12.32 31.26
C ARG A 676 5.04 11.82 29.82
N GLU A 677 3.90 11.25 29.44
CA GLU A 677 3.65 10.89 28.02
C GLU A 677 3.56 12.12 27.10
N VAL A 678 2.99 13.21 27.62
CA VAL A 678 2.93 14.49 26.91
C VAL A 678 4.33 15.07 26.73
N ASP A 679 5.20 14.97 27.75
CA ASP A 679 6.58 15.46 27.67
C ASP A 679 7.44 14.62 26.71
N THR A 680 7.35 13.31 26.75
CA THR A 680 8.09 12.43 25.80
C THR A 680 7.68 12.67 24.35
N ARG A 681 6.40 12.86 24.11
CA ARG A 681 5.88 13.16 22.75
C ARG A 681 6.31 14.55 22.26
N ARG A 682 6.38 15.51 23.17
CA ARG A 682 6.92 16.85 22.86
C ARG A 682 8.40 16.80 22.52
N LEU A 683 9.20 16.09 23.33
CA LEU A 683 10.61 15.86 23.11
C LEU A 683 10.89 15.19 21.76
N GLN A 684 10.12 14.15 21.45
CA GLN A 684 10.23 13.47 20.16
C GLN A 684 9.91 14.40 18.98
N LYS A 685 8.83 15.18 19.05
CA LYS A 685 8.49 16.18 18.03
C LYS A 685 9.56 17.26 17.88
N ALA A 686 10.10 17.75 19.00
CA ALA A 686 11.20 18.72 18.96
C ALA A 686 12.43 18.12 18.28
N ARG A 687 12.79 16.89 18.60
CA ARG A 687 13.92 16.18 17.97
C ARG A 687 13.72 16.00 16.45
N GLU A 688 12.54 15.58 16.00
CA GLU A 688 12.21 15.47 14.58
C GLU A 688 12.29 16.82 13.86
N GLY A 689 11.91 17.91 14.54
CA GLY A 689 12.06 19.27 14.03
C GLY A 689 13.53 19.67 13.87
N LEU A 690 14.38 19.39 14.87
CA LEU A 690 15.82 19.64 14.83
C LEU A 690 16.52 18.81 13.75
N ASP A 691 16.16 17.54 13.58
CA ASP A 691 16.68 16.68 12.51
C ASP A 691 16.34 17.27 11.13
N THR A 692 15.16 17.84 10.98
CA THR A 692 14.73 18.48 9.75
C THR A 692 15.48 19.78 9.51
N ALA A 693 15.69 20.60 10.55
CA ALA A 693 16.51 21.80 10.49
C ALA A 693 17.94 21.47 10.03
N ASN A 694 18.56 20.45 10.62
CA ASN A 694 19.90 20.01 10.28
C ASN A 694 20.02 19.56 8.81
N LYS A 695 19.02 18.81 8.30
CA LYS A 695 18.95 18.44 6.88
C LYS A 695 18.90 19.65 5.94
N ARG A 696 18.19 20.73 6.34
CA ARG A 696 18.10 21.97 5.57
C ARG A 696 19.45 22.71 5.54
N LEU A 697 20.17 22.74 6.67
CA LEU A 697 21.50 23.31 6.73
C LEU A 697 22.54 22.51 5.93
N GLN A 698 22.45 21.19 5.92
CA GLN A 698 23.26 20.35 5.04
C GLN A 698 23.00 20.67 3.56
N LEU A 699 21.74 20.86 3.17
CA LEU A 699 21.39 21.31 1.82
C LEU A 699 22.02 22.68 1.50
N ALA A 700 21.93 23.63 2.43
CA ALA A 700 22.58 24.96 2.23
C ALA A 700 24.08 24.83 2.00
N ARG A 701 24.79 23.99 2.76
CA ARG A 701 26.22 23.71 2.57
C ARG A 701 26.53 23.11 1.18
N VAL A 702 25.72 22.15 0.73
CA VAL A 702 25.89 21.54 -0.60
C VAL A 702 25.69 22.57 -1.71
N VAL A 703 24.68 23.43 -1.59
CA VAL A 703 24.39 24.49 -2.55
C VAL A 703 25.56 25.52 -2.58
N LEU A 704 26.08 25.91 -1.41
CA LEU A 704 27.22 26.79 -1.30
C LEU A 704 28.47 26.19 -1.92
N GLN A 705 28.79 24.92 -1.64
CA GLN A 705 29.92 24.18 -2.23
C GLN A 705 29.77 24.02 -3.76
N GLY A 706 28.53 23.97 -4.26
CA GLY A 706 28.21 23.94 -5.67
C GLY A 706 28.43 25.25 -6.41
N GLY A 707 28.72 26.34 -5.70
CA GLY A 707 28.99 27.69 -6.28
C GLY A 707 27.72 28.50 -6.57
N PHE A 708 26.59 28.21 -5.87
CA PHE A 708 25.30 28.92 -6.02
C PHE A 708 24.93 29.71 -4.74
N PRO A 709 25.64 30.78 -4.38
CA PRO A 709 25.38 31.51 -3.14
C PRO A 709 24.01 32.21 -3.10
N GLU A 710 23.41 32.50 -4.24
CA GLU A 710 22.06 33.06 -4.37
C GLU A 710 20.93 32.08 -3.92
N GLU A 711 21.19 30.80 -4.01
CA GLU A 711 20.18 29.76 -3.71
C GLU A 711 20.17 29.28 -2.24
N ILE A 712 21.13 29.76 -1.42
CA ILE A 712 21.29 29.28 -0.04
C ILE A 712 20.32 29.90 0.95
N LEU A 713 19.82 31.10 0.70
CA LEU A 713 19.00 31.85 1.64
C LEU A 713 17.73 31.10 2.00
N ARG A 714 17.11 30.43 1.04
CA ARG A 714 15.87 29.67 1.24
C ARG A 714 16.07 28.43 2.12
N PRO A 715 17.07 27.54 1.92
CA PRO A 715 17.37 26.47 2.85
C PRO A 715 17.71 26.95 4.26
N ILE A 716 18.45 28.04 4.42
CA ILE A 716 18.79 28.62 5.73
C ILE A 716 17.53 29.15 6.43
N HIS A 717 16.67 29.88 5.73
CA HIS A 717 15.39 30.35 6.25
C HIS A 717 14.51 29.21 6.77
N GLN A 718 14.38 28.15 5.99
CA GLN A 718 13.64 26.96 6.40
C GLN A 718 14.28 26.25 7.59
N GLY A 719 15.61 26.15 7.60
CA GLY A 719 16.38 25.58 8.72
C GLY A 719 16.13 26.35 10.00
N LEU A 720 16.18 27.67 9.94
CA LEU A 720 15.88 28.56 11.06
C LEU A 720 14.44 28.39 11.56
N GLY A 721 13.45 28.30 10.66
CA GLY A 721 12.05 28.09 11.01
C GLY A 721 11.87 26.78 11.78
N TRP A 722 12.40 25.68 11.27
CA TRP A 722 12.34 24.37 11.92
C TRP A 722 13.06 24.36 13.28
N ALA A 723 14.23 24.99 13.40
CA ALA A 723 14.97 25.04 14.64
C ALA A 723 14.24 25.86 15.72
N LEU A 724 13.77 27.06 15.40
CA LEU A 724 13.03 27.92 16.33
C LEU A 724 11.70 27.29 16.79
N THR A 725 10.97 26.69 15.87
CA THR A 725 9.69 26.02 16.19
C THR A 725 9.91 24.75 17.00
N ALA A 726 11.03 24.02 16.79
CA ALA A 726 11.42 22.89 17.63
C ALA A 726 11.75 23.33 19.07
N HIS A 727 12.49 24.41 19.24
CA HIS A 727 12.71 24.99 20.58
C HIS A 727 11.41 25.44 21.26
N LEU A 728 10.46 26.02 20.52
CA LEU A 728 9.15 26.38 21.05
C LEU A 728 8.31 25.13 21.41
N ALA A 729 8.47 24.02 20.68
CA ALA A 729 7.78 22.76 20.98
C ALA A 729 8.21 22.16 22.32
N LEU A 730 9.45 22.44 22.79
CA LEU A 730 9.89 22.06 24.13
C LEU A 730 9.19 22.85 25.26
N VAL A 731 8.60 24.00 24.93
CA VAL A 731 7.96 24.90 25.92
C VAL A 731 6.45 24.86 25.84
N LYS A 732 5.90 24.83 24.63
CA LYS A 732 4.47 24.88 24.37
C LYS A 732 4.01 23.76 23.42
N GLU A 733 2.74 23.39 23.50
CA GLU A 733 2.12 22.43 22.60
C GLU A 733 1.98 23.00 21.16
N ARG A 734 3.10 22.96 20.42
CA ARG A 734 3.17 23.42 19.04
C ARG A 734 3.96 22.43 18.21
N ASP A 735 3.48 22.14 17.01
CA ASP A 735 4.21 21.30 16.07
C ASP A 735 5.34 22.11 15.39
N PRO A 736 6.58 21.56 15.30
CA PRO A 736 7.66 22.16 14.54
C PRO A 736 7.31 22.33 13.06
N GLY A 737 7.80 23.39 12.41
CA GLY A 737 7.51 23.68 11.01
C GLY A 737 8.51 24.67 10.39
N PRO A 738 8.46 24.86 9.07
CA PRO A 738 9.37 25.73 8.34
C PRO A 738 9.07 27.23 8.50
N GLU A 739 7.88 27.59 9.02
CA GLU A 739 7.47 28.98 9.16
C GLU A 739 8.15 29.63 10.36
N LEU A 740 8.70 30.82 10.16
CA LEU A 740 9.33 31.57 11.23
C LEU A 740 8.28 32.06 12.25
N PRO A 741 8.46 31.74 13.55
CA PRO A 741 7.58 32.24 14.59
C PRO A 741 7.75 33.74 14.77
N ALA A 742 6.71 34.46 15.23
CA ALA A 742 6.78 35.88 15.48
C ALA A 742 7.91 36.22 16.44
N SER A 743 8.67 37.29 16.17
CA SER A 743 9.84 37.69 16.98
C SER A 743 9.49 37.92 18.44
N ARG A 744 8.30 38.48 18.73
CA ARG A 744 7.79 38.65 20.11
C ARG A 744 7.64 37.33 20.86
N LEU A 745 7.24 36.26 20.16
CA LEU A 745 7.06 34.91 20.74
C LEU A 745 8.42 34.29 21.07
N VAL A 746 9.39 34.43 20.17
CA VAL A 746 10.77 33.97 20.40
C VAL A 746 11.40 34.71 21.59
N GLN A 747 11.25 36.04 21.67
CA GLN A 747 11.74 36.85 22.75
C GLN A 747 11.14 36.42 24.10
N ALA A 748 9.80 36.32 24.21
CA ALA A 748 9.13 35.99 25.45
C ALA A 748 9.40 34.53 25.91
N GLU A 749 9.35 33.55 25.02
CA GLU A 749 9.37 32.14 25.37
C GLU A 749 10.77 31.51 25.38
N LEU A 750 11.73 32.05 24.66
CA LEU A 750 13.06 31.46 24.56
C LEU A 750 14.16 32.35 25.19
N VAL A 751 14.09 33.68 25.02
CA VAL A 751 15.14 34.60 25.51
C VAL A 751 14.87 34.99 26.98
N GLU A 752 13.66 35.48 27.30
CA GLU A 752 13.31 35.89 28.66
C GLU A 752 13.29 34.70 29.62
N SER A 753 12.98 33.50 29.12
CA SER A 753 13.06 32.24 29.90
C SER A 753 14.48 31.71 30.06
N LYS A 754 15.50 32.40 29.58
CA LYS A 754 16.94 32.01 29.59
C LYS A 754 17.27 30.69 28.91
N ARG A 755 16.41 30.22 28.00
CA ARG A 755 16.66 29.02 27.20
C ARG A 755 17.55 29.31 25.98
N LEU A 756 17.52 30.53 25.51
CA LEU A 756 18.38 31.03 24.47
C LEU A 756 19.15 32.26 25.01
N ASP A 757 20.45 32.29 24.78
CA ASP A 757 21.24 33.47 25.21
C ASP A 757 20.98 34.68 24.28
N ALA A 758 21.07 35.89 24.85
CA ALA A 758 20.78 37.12 24.12
C ALA A 758 21.73 37.36 22.95
N GLY A 759 22.98 36.88 23.01
CA GLY A 759 23.96 37.01 21.94
C GLY A 759 23.57 36.15 20.72
N LEU A 760 23.19 34.89 20.95
CA LEU A 760 22.70 34.00 19.88
C LEU A 760 21.38 34.55 19.32
N ALA A 761 20.46 35.01 20.16
CA ALA A 761 19.22 35.61 19.71
C ALA A 761 19.41 36.81 18.78
N GLY A 762 20.38 37.67 19.07
CA GLY A 762 20.74 38.78 18.22
C GLY A 762 21.28 38.35 16.85
N ARG A 763 22.12 37.31 16.82
CA ARG A 763 22.65 36.77 15.54
C ARG A 763 21.52 36.10 14.73
N LEU A 764 20.58 35.38 15.38
CA LEU A 764 19.43 34.78 14.72
C LEU A 764 18.44 35.81 14.17
N ALA A 765 18.32 36.99 14.82
CA ALA A 765 17.52 38.08 14.28
C ALA A 765 18.12 38.62 12.96
N TYR A 766 19.45 38.73 12.88
CA TYR A 766 20.15 39.08 11.66
C TYR A 766 20.00 38.03 10.55
N VAL A 767 20.13 36.74 10.89
CA VAL A 767 19.84 35.64 9.94
C VAL A 767 18.42 35.74 9.40
N ARG A 768 17.45 35.99 10.26
CA ARG A 768 16.05 36.17 9.89
C ARG A 768 15.85 37.32 8.90
N GLU A 769 16.44 38.45 9.16
CA GLU A 769 16.34 39.65 8.31
C GLU A 769 16.88 39.38 6.90
N LEU A 770 18.07 38.78 6.79
CA LEU A 770 18.70 38.46 5.51
C LEU A 770 18.02 37.33 4.73
N THR A 771 17.37 36.41 5.40
CA THR A 771 16.77 35.24 4.75
C THR A 771 15.27 35.37 4.48
N THR A 772 14.61 36.43 5.02
CA THR A 772 13.19 36.68 4.75
C THR A 772 13.05 37.23 3.33
N PRO A 773 12.21 36.62 2.46
CA PRO A 773 11.99 37.11 1.11
C PRO A 773 11.49 38.56 1.14
N PRO A 774 12.02 39.46 0.25
CA PRO A 774 11.52 40.82 0.15
C PRO A 774 10.03 40.89 -0.22
N ALA A 775 9.34 41.94 0.18
CA ALA A 775 7.95 42.16 -0.27
C ALA A 775 7.92 42.39 -1.79
N ALA A 776 6.76 42.11 -2.44
CA ALA A 776 6.62 42.10 -3.90
C ALA A 776 7.05 43.40 -4.62
N ASP A 777 7.27 44.51 -3.91
CA ASP A 777 7.65 45.84 -4.42
C ASP A 777 9.03 46.30 -3.96
N GLU A 778 9.86 45.43 -3.31
CA GLU A 778 11.19 45.76 -2.86
C GLU A 778 12.27 45.21 -3.82
N GLU A 779 13.36 45.94 -4.02
CA GLU A 779 14.51 45.50 -4.84
C GLU A 779 15.12 44.21 -4.26
N GLU A 780 15.47 43.28 -5.13
CA GLU A 780 16.15 42.02 -4.73
C GLU A 780 17.45 42.33 -3.99
N THR A 781 17.59 41.82 -2.79
CA THR A 781 18.84 41.90 -2.02
C THR A 781 19.96 41.17 -2.78
N PRO A 782 21.17 41.76 -2.92
CA PRO A 782 22.26 41.07 -3.59
C PRO A 782 22.64 39.77 -2.86
N PRO A 783 23.11 38.75 -3.58
CA PRO A 783 23.46 37.47 -2.98
C PRO A 783 24.57 37.67 -1.91
N PRO A 784 24.49 36.96 -0.78
CA PRO A 784 25.50 37.08 0.27
C PRO A 784 26.86 36.59 -0.21
N SER A 785 27.92 37.17 0.31
CA SER A 785 29.28 36.64 0.09
C SER A 785 29.40 35.23 0.68
N ILE A 786 30.31 34.42 0.17
CA ILE A 786 30.55 33.06 0.68
C ILE A 786 30.80 33.07 2.19
N GLU A 787 31.58 34.01 2.68
CA GLU A 787 31.91 34.18 4.11
C GLU A 787 30.66 34.55 4.93
N THR A 788 29.78 35.38 4.40
CA THR A 788 28.49 35.69 5.02
C THR A 788 27.59 34.48 5.05
N ALA A 789 27.53 33.74 3.96
CA ALA A 789 26.74 32.53 3.84
C ALA A 789 27.16 31.44 4.84
N GLU A 790 28.44 31.20 5.00
CA GLU A 790 29.00 30.28 6.01
C GLU A 790 28.61 30.71 7.43
N SER A 791 28.76 31.99 7.75
CA SER A 791 28.40 32.56 9.05
C SER A 791 26.90 32.41 9.37
N LEU A 792 26.02 32.55 8.37
CA LEU A 792 24.56 32.32 8.53
C LEU A 792 24.27 30.87 8.84
N ILE A 793 24.89 29.93 8.10
CA ILE A 793 24.75 28.48 8.32
C ILE A 793 25.22 28.10 9.73
N GLU A 794 26.39 28.58 10.15
CA GLU A 794 26.94 28.29 11.48
C GLU A 794 26.03 28.83 12.59
N THR A 795 25.51 30.04 12.46
CA THR A 795 24.60 30.62 13.45
C THR A 795 23.31 29.77 13.64
N VAL A 796 22.73 29.28 12.56
CA VAL A 796 21.56 28.37 12.68
C VAL A 796 21.95 26.98 13.18
N GLN A 797 23.15 26.52 12.86
CA GLN A 797 23.69 25.26 13.39
C GLN A 797 23.90 25.33 14.91
N ASP A 798 24.37 26.44 15.45
CA ASP A 798 24.49 26.67 16.90
C ASP A 798 23.10 26.50 17.59
N LEU A 799 22.06 27.06 16.99
CA LEU A 799 20.70 26.91 17.49
C LEU A 799 20.23 25.43 17.49
N VAL A 800 20.52 24.72 16.40
CA VAL A 800 20.18 23.29 16.27
C VAL A 800 20.92 22.46 17.33
N ASN A 801 22.23 22.72 17.51
CA ASN A 801 23.05 22.02 18.49
C ASN A 801 22.52 22.25 19.92
N LYS A 802 22.17 23.48 20.24
CA LYS A 802 21.56 23.83 21.52
C LYS A 802 20.24 23.14 21.76
N GLY A 803 19.45 22.96 20.71
CA GLY A 803 18.22 22.20 20.76
C GLY A 803 18.45 20.73 21.11
N TYR A 804 19.46 20.10 20.51
CA TYR A 804 19.82 18.71 20.81
C TYR A 804 20.32 18.55 22.26
N GLU A 805 21.09 19.51 22.76
CA GLU A 805 21.50 19.53 24.18
C GLU A 805 20.29 19.54 25.12
N LEU A 806 19.32 20.41 24.87
CA LEU A 806 18.09 20.51 25.67
C LEU A 806 17.22 19.24 25.59
N VAL A 807 17.16 18.61 24.43
CA VAL A 807 16.45 17.32 24.27
C VAL A 807 17.16 16.20 25.02
N ALA A 808 18.49 16.15 24.97
CA ALA A 808 19.28 15.16 25.69
C ALA A 808 19.23 15.35 27.23
N GLU A 809 19.27 16.59 27.72
CA GLU A 809 19.10 16.92 29.15
C GLU A 809 17.70 16.54 29.66
N ALA A 810 16.69 16.57 28.80
CA ALA A 810 15.32 16.17 29.13
C ALA A 810 15.07 14.64 29.07
N GLY A 811 16.06 13.84 28.66
CA GLY A 811 16.06 12.38 28.75
C GLY A 811 15.62 11.61 27.51
N LEU A 812 15.90 12.18 26.31
CA LEU A 812 15.70 11.47 25.01
C LEU A 812 17.03 11.30 24.27
#